data_7bbf2df00fa4b091f7821192409958f5
#
_entry.id   7bbf2df00fa4b091f7821192409958f5
#
_cell.length_a   1.000
_cell.length_b   1.000
_cell.length_c   1.000
_cell.angle_alpha   90.00
_cell.angle_beta   90.00
_cell.angle_gamma   90.00
#
_symmetry.space_group_name_H-M   'P 1'
#
loop_
_entity.id
_entity.type
_entity.pdbx_description
1 polymer ?
#
loop_
_entity_poly.entity_id
_entity_poly.type
_entity_poly.pdbx_seq_one_letter_code
_entity_poly.pdbx_strand_id
1 'polypeptide(L)'
;MDLKRYFNAKRANAGEGFAARPGDTGWIDSLRGLQTHRGMPFLFGSEIGPDVLELRPGAPPAVIALPPTMASYVLFVQVAADRPSASPEGFGEIGPATLPVEGNPLGDRVATYGLRYADGSETDVPVLRRFAIQQNHISWSASAFAALPLRAPTVHASTGEDFVLGRAPGANFFQGEARTQSGRMDRQGENVWLYALPNPYPDKELSALSLRAEQEISLVFAVTTTALTQHPLRLQGRRKLKVRLPPGFHLNKLGELDVDDRGQQIGMDLGTVISARAVLEYSRADWLGAKVDVQPVRCGSEVIVEYSAHPDARLYLRPDDGRLHMFELRSLEGGGNASASLNVATVEPATRPVKIRIMEKDSGVRVAARLHVHGAHGEYLPPKGHHRKVNTGRFEDFSGEFANGLNQYVYVDGSCEADLPLGPVFVEICRGFEVRPLRTIVDITASTDTLTFELDRVLRWREQGWVSSDTHVHFLSPQTALLEGKAEGVNVVNLLAAQWGELFTNVADFDGRTTFGAKDFGGDGEFLVRVGTENRMQVLGHISLLGYEGEMINPLSCGGSNEAAIGHVLEATMADWAERCRQQGGLVVMPHAPNPQAERAADIVLGLVDAIEMMSFNPRTAQLSAFGLADWYRYLNIGYHLPLVAGSDKMDAAALLGGSRTYVRLGERDFTYRNWMDAVRSGDTFITVGPLVEMTVEGRRPGGTVSLPRSGGTLTIDWRIESVSVPPARVELICNGTVLEEVRCGGLSCKGQLSLPINESCWIALRVRGSVAGREADIAAHTSAVYVKVGGMPIFATADAVSVLAQIEGSIAYMDTLAPKSDEARHSRLRAALELAHHRLHHRLHELGASHHHAPVHSVHVEREH
;
A
#
# COMPACT_ATOMS: atom_id res chain seq x y z
N MET A 1 -6.25 12.29 39.37
CA MET A 1 -6.39 13.46 40.26
C MET A 1 -7.81 14.01 40.14
N ASP A 2 -8.39 14.52 41.22
CA ASP A 2 -9.70 15.18 41.16
C ASP A 2 -9.51 16.67 40.83
N LEU A 3 -9.90 17.08 39.63
CA LEU A 3 -9.82 18.46 39.15
C LEU A 3 -11.13 19.24 39.29
N LYS A 4 -12.18 18.65 39.84
CA LYS A 4 -13.53 19.24 39.89
C LYS A 4 -13.55 20.71 40.38
N ARG A 5 -12.77 21.04 41.38
CA ARG A 5 -12.71 22.43 41.97
C ARG A 5 -11.93 23.41 41.08
N TYR A 6 -11.20 22.93 40.07
CA TYR A 6 -10.38 23.73 39.17
C TYR A 6 -11.01 23.88 37.80
N PHE A 7 -12.01 23.06 37.48
CA PHE A 7 -12.75 23.20 36.22
C PHE A 7 -13.46 24.56 36.18
N ASN A 8 -13.30 25.28 35.09
CA ASN A 8 -13.80 26.63 34.91
C ASN A 8 -14.68 26.81 33.64
N ALA A 9 -14.76 25.77 32.81
CA ALA A 9 -15.56 25.77 31.57
C ALA A 9 -16.31 24.46 31.39
N LYS A 10 -17.38 24.50 30.58
CA LYS A 10 -18.01 23.30 30.04
C LYS A 10 -17.41 23.00 28.69
N ARG A 11 -17.03 21.74 28.45
CA ARG A 11 -16.47 21.33 27.16
C ARG A 11 -17.36 21.66 25.97
N ALA A 12 -18.69 21.60 26.14
CA ALA A 12 -19.65 21.97 25.12
C ALA A 12 -19.63 23.47 24.76
N ASN A 13 -19.10 24.31 25.62
CA ASN A 13 -19.08 25.76 25.47
C ASN A 13 -17.65 26.33 25.54
N ALA A 14 -16.66 25.48 25.59
CA ALA A 14 -15.27 25.88 25.73
C ALA A 14 -14.78 26.49 24.40
N GLY A 15 -14.68 27.79 24.37
CA GLY A 15 -14.01 28.65 23.43
C GLY A 15 -14.35 28.53 21.94
N GLU A 16 -14.14 29.63 21.22
CA GLU A 16 -14.05 29.61 19.75
C GLU A 16 -12.93 28.64 19.30
N GLY A 17 -13.23 27.73 18.41
CA GLY A 17 -12.25 26.76 17.90
C GLY A 17 -12.44 25.31 18.35
N PHE A 18 -13.34 25.06 19.31
CA PHE A 18 -13.68 23.70 19.76
C PHE A 18 -15.10 23.27 19.38
N ALA A 19 -15.74 24.00 18.48
CA ALA A 19 -17.10 23.71 18.06
C ALA A 19 -17.19 22.35 17.37
N ALA A 20 -17.93 21.42 17.95
CA ALA A 20 -18.32 20.18 17.27
C ALA A 20 -19.03 20.49 15.96
N ARG A 21 -18.59 19.91 14.85
CA ARG A 21 -19.33 20.01 13.59
C ARG A 21 -20.67 19.30 13.72
N PRO A 22 -21.73 19.77 13.05
CA PRO A 22 -22.99 19.06 13.02
C PRO A 22 -22.78 17.63 12.50
N GLY A 23 -23.05 16.64 13.33
CA GLY A 23 -22.87 15.21 13.03
C GLY A 23 -21.73 14.51 13.78
N ASP A 24 -20.78 15.22 14.36
CA ASP A 24 -19.73 14.68 15.21
C ASP A 24 -20.14 14.80 16.67
N THR A 25 -20.99 13.91 17.13
CA THR A 25 -21.39 13.90 18.51
C THR A 25 -20.75 12.74 19.24
N GLY A 26 -19.86 13.10 20.11
CA GLY A 26 -20.13 12.43 21.32
C GLY A 26 -19.12 11.50 21.93
N TRP A 27 -17.93 11.16 21.37
CA TRP A 27 -17.01 10.37 22.18
C TRP A 27 -16.31 11.27 23.23
N ILE A 28 -15.98 12.52 22.92
CA ILE A 28 -15.46 13.49 23.89
C ILE A 28 -16.50 13.70 25.02
N ASP A 29 -17.78 13.70 24.70
CA ASP A 29 -18.85 13.75 25.68
C ASP A 29 -18.93 12.49 26.55
N SER A 30 -18.43 11.36 26.07
CA SER A 30 -18.35 10.12 26.85
C SER A 30 -17.20 10.12 27.89
N LEU A 31 -16.26 11.08 27.84
CA LEU A 31 -15.17 11.21 28.80
C LEU A 31 -15.69 11.72 30.16
N ARG A 32 -16.26 10.81 30.96
CA ARG A 32 -16.89 11.11 32.25
C ARG A 32 -16.43 10.15 33.32
N GLY A 33 -16.22 10.67 34.52
CA GLY A 33 -15.86 9.86 35.67
C GLY A 33 -14.52 9.18 35.54
N LEU A 34 -14.33 8.06 36.22
CA LEU A 34 -13.06 7.31 36.19
C LEU A 34 -13.01 6.41 34.93
N GLN A 35 -12.02 6.64 34.10
CA GLN A 35 -11.77 5.84 32.89
C GLN A 35 -10.29 5.51 32.76
N THR A 36 -9.99 4.41 32.07
CA THR A 36 -8.59 4.00 31.77
C THR A 36 -8.32 4.19 30.28
N HIS A 37 -7.31 5.02 29.99
CA HIS A 37 -6.86 5.27 28.63
C HIS A 37 -5.37 4.94 28.51
N ARG A 38 -4.99 4.17 27.49
CA ARG A 38 -3.60 3.72 27.31
C ARG A 38 -2.99 3.08 28.58
N GLY A 39 -3.83 2.38 29.36
CA GLY A 39 -3.46 1.74 30.60
C GLY A 39 -3.34 2.65 31.83
N MET A 40 -3.57 3.95 31.67
CA MET A 40 -3.48 4.91 32.78
C MET A 40 -4.89 5.38 33.19
N PRO A 41 -5.20 5.38 34.51
CA PRO A 41 -6.49 5.83 35.01
C PRO A 41 -6.57 7.36 35.03
N PHE A 42 -7.70 7.90 34.59
CA PHE A 42 -8.01 9.34 34.60
C PHE A 42 -9.40 9.58 35.18
N LEU A 43 -9.52 10.64 35.97
CA LEU A 43 -10.79 11.09 36.50
C LEU A 43 -11.25 12.33 35.71
N PHE A 44 -12.24 12.16 34.87
CA PHE A 44 -12.86 13.22 34.05
C PHE A 44 -13.99 13.93 34.78
N GLY A 45 -14.34 15.12 34.31
CA GLY A 45 -15.46 15.87 34.81
C GLY A 45 -16.82 15.20 34.67
N SER A 46 -17.81 15.67 35.38
CA SER A 46 -19.19 15.18 35.34
C SER A 46 -20.06 16.07 34.42
N GLU A 47 -21.29 15.63 34.12
CA GLU A 47 -22.22 16.42 33.30
C GLU A 47 -22.73 17.69 34.01
N ILE A 48 -22.65 17.70 35.34
CA ILE A 48 -23.18 18.78 36.15
C ILE A 48 -22.07 19.78 36.45
N GLY A 49 -22.22 21.02 35.97
CA GLY A 49 -21.26 22.09 36.17
C GLY A 49 -20.14 22.15 35.18
N PRO A 50 -19.08 22.94 35.43
CA PRO A 50 -17.85 22.95 34.68
C PRO A 50 -17.18 21.57 34.69
N ASP A 51 -16.62 21.12 33.56
CA ASP A 51 -16.07 19.76 33.38
C ASP A 51 -14.72 19.70 32.67
N VAL A 52 -14.17 20.87 32.32
CA VAL A 52 -12.82 21.03 31.79
C VAL A 52 -12.13 22.25 32.40
N LEU A 53 -10.82 22.23 32.46
CA LEU A 53 -9.98 23.37 32.79
C LEU A 53 -9.56 24.06 31.49
N GLU A 54 -10.09 25.23 31.23
CA GLU A 54 -9.74 26.06 30.10
C GLU A 54 -8.61 27.01 30.51
N LEU A 55 -7.52 27.00 29.78
CA LEU A 55 -6.40 27.89 29.91
C LEU A 55 -6.46 28.94 28.79
N ARG A 56 -6.48 30.23 29.17
CA ARG A 56 -6.55 31.35 28.22
C ARG A 56 -5.28 32.22 28.31
N PRO A 57 -4.75 32.71 27.18
CA PRO A 57 -3.68 33.69 27.17
C PRO A 57 -4.04 34.92 28.01
N GLY A 58 -3.08 35.39 28.82
CA GLY A 58 -3.28 36.54 29.69
C GLY A 58 -4.04 36.27 31.00
N ALA A 59 -4.63 35.09 31.16
CA ALA A 59 -5.25 34.70 32.42
C ALA A 59 -4.20 34.29 33.46
N PRO A 60 -4.49 34.45 34.76
CA PRO A 60 -3.60 33.94 35.82
C PRO A 60 -3.39 32.43 35.67
N PRO A 61 -2.21 31.90 36.07
CA PRO A 61 -1.95 30.47 36.05
C PRO A 61 -2.96 29.70 36.92
N ALA A 62 -3.47 28.60 36.40
CA ALA A 62 -4.26 27.67 37.20
C ALA A 62 -3.34 26.85 38.11
N VAL A 63 -3.44 27.07 39.39
CA VAL A 63 -2.61 26.36 40.39
C VAL A 63 -3.39 25.23 41.01
N ILE A 64 -3.00 23.99 40.65
CA ILE A 64 -3.60 22.74 41.11
C ILE A 64 -2.78 22.23 42.29
N ALA A 65 -3.30 22.36 43.52
CA ALA A 65 -2.64 21.85 44.70
C ALA A 65 -2.69 20.32 44.77
N LEU A 66 -1.59 19.70 45.16
CA LEU A 66 -1.45 18.27 45.33
C LEU A 66 -1.08 17.96 46.80
N PRO A 67 -1.54 16.85 47.36
CA PRO A 67 -0.85 16.29 48.51
C PRO A 67 0.59 15.99 48.08
N PRO A 68 1.60 16.11 48.94
CA PRO A 68 2.98 15.77 48.61
C PRO A 68 3.03 14.40 47.96
N THR A 69 3.49 14.35 46.71
CA THR A 69 3.39 13.14 45.87
C THR A 69 4.68 12.91 45.12
N MET A 70 5.28 11.74 45.30
CA MET A 70 6.39 11.30 44.46
C MET A 70 5.86 10.90 43.06
N ALA A 71 6.40 11.51 42.05
CA ALA A 71 5.99 11.20 40.69
C ALA A 71 7.16 11.30 39.69
N SER A 72 7.31 10.31 38.85
CA SER A 72 8.25 10.34 37.74
C SER A 72 7.64 11.02 36.50
N TYR A 73 6.33 10.95 36.37
CA TYR A 73 5.59 11.58 35.25
C TYR A 73 4.29 12.19 35.73
N VAL A 74 3.91 13.27 35.05
CA VAL A 74 2.58 13.87 35.13
C VAL A 74 1.91 13.73 33.79
N LEU A 75 0.79 13.03 33.71
CA LEU A 75 0.06 12.76 32.46
C LEU A 75 -1.09 13.74 32.31
N PHE A 76 -1.19 14.35 31.16
CA PHE A 76 -2.23 15.31 30.81
C PHE A 76 -3.08 14.77 29.67
N VAL A 77 -4.39 14.81 29.84
CA VAL A 77 -5.37 14.66 28.76
C VAL A 77 -5.79 16.06 28.34
N GLN A 78 -5.42 16.48 27.14
CA GLN A 78 -5.48 17.87 26.74
C GLN A 78 -5.67 18.06 25.23
N VAL A 79 -6.06 19.29 24.83
CA VAL A 79 -6.19 19.69 23.43
C VAL A 79 -5.94 21.18 23.30
N ALA A 80 -5.31 21.63 22.22
CA ALA A 80 -5.19 23.04 21.86
C ALA A 80 -6.36 23.47 20.96
N ALA A 81 -6.65 24.75 20.90
CA ALA A 81 -7.63 25.32 20.00
C ALA A 81 -7.29 25.02 18.54
N ASP A 82 -8.32 24.78 17.73
CA ASP A 82 -8.18 24.59 16.30
C ASP A 82 -7.72 25.90 15.64
N ARG A 83 -6.70 25.83 14.84
CA ARG A 83 -6.30 26.93 13.96
C ARG A 83 -6.90 26.67 12.59
N PRO A 84 -7.69 27.58 12.02
CA PRO A 84 -8.18 27.44 10.67
C PRO A 84 -6.99 27.37 9.71
N SER A 85 -7.07 26.47 8.73
CA SER A 85 -6.16 26.49 7.59
C SER A 85 -6.34 27.82 6.86
N ALA A 86 -5.27 28.54 6.62
CA ALA A 86 -5.28 29.57 5.61
C ALA A 86 -5.51 28.85 4.27
N SER A 87 -6.74 28.94 3.76
CA SER A 87 -7.02 28.47 2.41
C SER A 87 -6.08 29.20 1.46
N PRO A 88 -5.22 28.53 0.69
CA PRO A 88 -4.46 29.20 -0.34
C PRO A 88 -5.46 29.89 -1.25
N GLU A 89 -5.35 31.20 -1.42
CA GLU A 89 -6.09 31.92 -2.44
C GLU A 89 -5.81 31.22 -3.77
N GLY A 90 -6.82 30.64 -4.40
CA GLY A 90 -6.68 29.97 -5.69
C GLY A 90 -7.17 28.53 -5.79
N PHE A 91 -7.39 27.82 -4.70
CA PHE A 91 -8.20 26.61 -4.75
C PHE A 91 -9.68 27.05 -4.72
N GLY A 92 -10.20 27.38 -5.89
CA GLY A 92 -11.59 27.77 -6.05
C GLY A 92 -12.52 26.73 -5.39
N GLU A 93 -13.73 27.12 -5.14
CA GLU A 93 -14.84 26.42 -4.48
C GLU A 93 -14.92 24.90 -4.71
N ILE A 94 -13.88 24.16 -4.29
CA ILE A 94 -13.91 22.71 -4.26
C ILE A 94 -14.52 22.30 -2.93
N GLY A 95 -15.82 22.29 -2.94
CA GLY A 95 -16.60 21.76 -1.85
C GLY A 95 -16.59 22.62 -0.59
N PRO A 96 -17.71 22.71 0.08
CA PRO A 96 -17.83 23.53 1.26
C PRO A 96 -16.90 23.04 2.35
N ALA A 97 -16.09 23.93 2.87
CA ALA A 97 -15.52 23.86 4.21
C ALA A 97 -14.92 22.49 4.65
N THR A 98 -14.47 21.67 3.75
CA THR A 98 -13.84 20.38 4.06
C THR A 98 -12.33 20.41 3.92
N LEU A 99 -11.76 21.58 3.63
CA LEU A 99 -10.31 21.71 3.77
C LEU A 99 -9.95 21.48 5.22
N PRO A 100 -9.09 20.52 5.50
CA PRO A 100 -8.73 20.19 6.85
C PRO A 100 -8.11 21.40 7.51
N VAL A 101 -8.50 21.60 8.74
CA VAL A 101 -7.84 22.53 9.62
C VAL A 101 -6.40 22.04 9.75
N GLU A 102 -5.46 22.86 9.34
CA GLU A 102 -4.05 22.48 9.40
C GLU A 102 -3.56 22.42 10.84
N GLY A 103 -3.49 21.33 11.46
CA GLY A 103 -2.75 21.16 12.70
C GLY A 103 -1.22 21.27 12.56
N ASN A 104 -0.73 21.91 11.49
CA ASN A 104 0.67 21.85 11.08
C ASN A 104 1.69 22.78 11.76
N PRO A 105 1.36 23.93 12.38
CA PRO A 105 2.38 24.74 13.06
C PRO A 105 3.21 23.89 14.04
N LEU A 106 4.53 23.89 13.86
CA LEU A 106 5.44 23.04 14.61
C LEU A 106 6.22 23.85 15.64
N GLY A 107 6.09 23.44 16.94
CA GLY A 107 6.94 23.98 17.99
C GLY A 107 6.47 25.29 18.60
N ASP A 108 5.31 25.82 18.22
CA ASP A 108 4.72 26.99 18.87
C ASP A 108 4.40 26.67 20.34
N ARG A 109 4.73 27.61 21.22
CA ARG A 109 4.48 27.46 22.66
C ARG A 109 3.00 27.72 22.97
N VAL A 110 2.24 26.65 23.21
CA VAL A 110 0.81 26.72 23.58
C VAL A 110 0.66 27.11 25.04
N ALA A 111 1.42 26.47 25.92
CA ALA A 111 1.36 26.66 27.35
C ALA A 111 2.72 26.44 28.01
N THR A 112 2.82 26.82 29.26
CA THR A 112 3.92 26.48 30.18
C THR A 112 3.34 25.80 31.40
N TYR A 113 3.88 24.62 31.73
CA TYR A 113 3.50 23.86 32.91
C TYR A 113 4.61 23.88 33.96
N GLY A 114 4.31 24.51 35.09
CA GLY A 114 5.19 24.58 36.23
C GLY A 114 4.93 23.40 37.17
N LEU A 115 6.01 22.70 37.53
CA LEU A 115 6.03 21.66 38.57
C LEU A 115 6.57 22.29 39.86
N ARG A 116 5.73 22.38 40.90
CA ARG A 116 6.10 22.93 42.21
C ARG A 116 6.36 21.81 43.19
N TYR A 117 7.45 21.90 43.91
CA TYR A 117 7.90 20.85 44.83
C TYR A 117 7.66 21.28 46.28
N ALA A 118 7.59 20.31 47.19
CA ALA A 118 7.36 20.54 48.60
C ALA A 118 8.52 21.34 49.27
N ASP A 119 9.72 21.32 48.69
CA ASP A 119 10.87 22.08 49.11
C ASP A 119 10.82 23.57 48.69
N GLY A 120 9.76 23.98 48.00
CA GLY A 120 9.56 25.34 47.48
C GLY A 120 10.21 25.61 46.11
N SER A 121 10.96 24.68 45.57
CA SER A 121 11.49 24.83 44.19
C SER A 121 10.40 24.65 43.14
N GLU A 122 10.61 25.25 41.95
CA GLU A 122 9.70 25.15 40.81
C GLU A 122 10.47 24.93 39.51
N THR A 123 9.92 24.21 38.57
CA THR A 123 10.47 24.00 37.25
C THR A 123 9.39 24.16 36.17
N ASP A 124 9.61 25.07 35.26
CA ASP A 124 8.74 25.32 34.12
C ASP A 124 9.10 24.46 32.92
N VAL A 125 8.10 23.84 32.32
CA VAL A 125 8.23 23.02 31.10
C VAL A 125 7.36 23.62 29.99
N PRO A 126 7.92 23.91 28.81
CA PRO A 126 7.15 24.41 27.69
C PRO A 126 6.31 23.28 27.08
N VAL A 127 5.04 23.60 26.80
CA VAL A 127 4.11 22.70 26.10
C VAL A 127 4.01 23.18 24.64
N LEU A 128 4.62 22.43 23.73
CA LEU A 128 4.79 22.85 22.36
C LEU A 128 3.78 22.12 21.44
N ARG A 129 3.23 22.87 20.50
CA ARG A 129 2.32 22.35 19.46
C ARG A 129 3.03 21.31 18.61
N ARG A 130 2.32 20.23 18.28
CA ARG A 130 2.80 19.03 17.58
C ARG A 130 3.89 18.22 18.32
N PHE A 131 4.31 18.61 19.49
CA PHE A 131 5.12 17.77 20.38
C PHE A 131 4.29 17.24 21.53
N ALA A 132 3.98 18.10 22.51
CA ALA A 132 3.28 17.74 23.73
C ALA A 132 1.76 17.88 23.63
N ILE A 133 1.29 18.70 22.73
CA ILE A 133 -0.15 19.01 22.50
C ILE A 133 -0.42 19.23 21.02
N GLN A 134 -1.65 18.94 20.59
CA GLN A 134 -2.13 19.24 19.26
C GLN A 134 -3.61 19.62 19.34
N GLN A 135 -4.14 20.18 18.27
CA GLN A 135 -5.56 20.56 18.16
C GLN A 135 -6.47 19.34 17.96
N ASN A 136 -7.78 19.59 18.09
CA ASN A 136 -8.79 18.55 17.95
C ASN A 136 -8.88 18.04 16.49
N HIS A 137 -9.01 18.97 15.54
CA HIS A 137 -9.11 18.68 14.13
C HIS A 137 -7.72 18.79 13.50
N ILE A 138 -7.20 17.71 12.96
CA ILE A 138 -5.89 17.70 12.29
C ILE A 138 -6.04 17.22 10.86
N SER A 139 -5.19 17.76 9.99
CA SER A 139 -5.00 17.22 8.66
C SER A 139 -4.09 15.99 8.70
N TRP A 140 -4.07 15.28 7.62
CA TRP A 140 -3.16 14.18 7.43
C TRP A 140 -1.71 14.57 7.77
N SER A 141 -1.00 13.68 8.44
CA SER A 141 0.38 13.83 8.92
C SER A 141 0.61 14.88 10.01
N ALA A 142 -0.44 15.51 10.56
CA ALA A 142 -0.31 16.54 11.59
C ALA A 142 -0.38 16.02 13.03
N SER A 143 -0.24 14.72 13.26
CA SER A 143 -0.17 14.11 14.59
C SER A 143 0.96 14.68 15.45
N ALA A 144 0.78 14.68 16.76
CA ALA A 144 1.82 15.06 17.70
C ALA A 144 2.94 14.01 17.79
N PHE A 145 4.18 14.43 18.07
CA PHE A 145 5.33 13.54 18.16
C PHE A 145 5.51 12.89 19.54
N ALA A 146 5.22 13.61 20.61
CA ALA A 146 5.41 13.14 21.98
C ALA A 146 4.09 12.86 22.71
N ALA A 147 2.97 13.40 22.24
CA ALA A 147 1.64 13.07 22.72
C ALA A 147 0.99 12.04 21.83
N LEU A 148 0.16 11.19 22.42
CA LEU A 148 -0.62 10.17 21.70
C LEU A 148 -2.09 10.58 21.64
N PRO A 149 -2.83 10.22 20.59
CA PRO A 149 -4.29 10.32 20.63
C PRO A 149 -4.81 9.52 21.82
N LEU A 150 -5.69 10.14 22.61
CA LEU A 150 -6.28 9.48 23.77
C LEU A 150 -7.04 8.22 23.33
N ARG A 151 -7.79 8.35 22.27
CA ARG A 151 -8.44 7.25 21.57
C ARG A 151 -7.42 6.47 20.73
N ALA A 152 -7.34 5.16 20.95
CA ALA A 152 -6.52 4.32 20.10
C ALA A 152 -7.08 4.31 18.67
N PRO A 153 -6.23 4.41 17.64
CA PRO A 153 -6.71 4.30 16.27
C PRO A 153 -7.34 2.93 16.02
N THR A 154 -8.48 2.91 15.37
CA THR A 154 -9.16 1.68 14.99
C THR A 154 -8.55 1.16 13.69
N VAL A 155 -8.13 -0.07 13.69
CA VAL A 155 -7.65 -0.73 12.47
C VAL A 155 -8.85 -1.21 11.68
N HIS A 156 -8.99 -0.72 10.46
CA HIS A 156 -9.97 -1.23 9.52
C HIS A 156 -9.32 -2.24 8.58
N ALA A 157 -9.99 -3.38 8.40
CA ALA A 157 -9.72 -4.23 7.26
C ALA A 157 -10.18 -3.47 6.01
N SER A 158 -9.26 -2.75 5.37
CA SER A 158 -9.51 -2.23 4.04
C SER A 158 -9.66 -3.44 3.11
N THR A 159 -10.84 -3.61 2.55
CA THR A 159 -10.96 -4.44 1.35
C THR A 159 -10.41 -3.62 0.19
N GLY A 160 -9.84 -4.25 -0.82
CA GLY A 160 -9.43 -3.55 -2.04
C GLY A 160 -10.53 -2.69 -2.65
N GLU A 161 -11.78 -3.07 -2.42
CA GLU A 161 -12.98 -2.32 -2.82
C GLU A 161 -13.11 -0.99 -2.09
N ASP A 162 -12.89 -0.93 -0.79
CA ASP A 162 -13.01 0.32 -0.02
C ASP A 162 -12.01 1.37 -0.52
N PHE A 163 -10.91 0.94 -1.07
CA PHE A 163 -9.92 1.87 -1.60
C PHE A 163 -10.22 2.31 -3.04
N VAL A 164 -10.59 1.39 -3.91
CA VAL A 164 -11.02 1.72 -5.29
C VAL A 164 -12.26 2.61 -5.22
N LEU A 165 -13.17 2.33 -4.31
CA LEU A 165 -14.35 3.12 -4.02
C LEU A 165 -14.03 4.41 -3.24
N GLY A 166 -12.83 4.55 -2.68
CA GLY A 166 -12.33 5.82 -2.16
C GLY A 166 -12.34 6.93 -3.20
N ARG A 167 -12.41 6.58 -4.47
CA ARG A 167 -12.67 7.51 -5.58
C ARG A 167 -14.14 7.71 -5.89
N ALA A 168 -15.03 7.00 -5.21
CA ALA A 168 -16.46 7.19 -5.40
C ALA A 168 -16.91 8.57 -4.89
N PRO A 169 -17.99 9.14 -5.45
CA PRO A 169 -18.55 10.39 -4.97
C PRO A 169 -18.82 10.33 -3.47
N GLY A 170 -18.24 11.24 -2.70
CA GLY A 170 -18.34 11.30 -1.25
C GLY A 170 -17.21 10.59 -0.49
N ALA A 171 -16.34 9.87 -1.14
CA ALA A 171 -15.11 9.37 -0.53
C ALA A 171 -14.13 10.52 -0.35
N ASN A 172 -13.69 10.72 0.86
CA ASN A 172 -12.83 11.84 1.20
C ASN A 172 -11.37 11.38 1.15
N PHE A 173 -10.69 11.65 0.04
CA PHE A 173 -9.28 11.36 -0.16
C PHE A 173 -8.36 12.04 0.86
N PHE A 174 -8.87 13.07 1.50
CA PHE A 174 -8.11 13.89 2.45
C PHE A 174 -8.15 13.37 3.89
N GLN A 175 -8.70 12.20 4.10
CA GLN A 175 -8.66 11.55 5.41
C GLN A 175 -7.33 10.83 5.60
N GLY A 176 -6.26 11.60 5.52
CA GLY A 176 -4.91 11.10 5.42
C GLY A 176 -4.40 10.33 6.61
N GLU A 177 -4.98 10.50 7.78
CA GLU A 177 -4.55 9.77 8.98
C GLU A 177 -4.95 8.31 8.97
N ALA A 178 -5.89 7.93 8.13
CA ALA A 178 -6.12 6.52 7.84
C ALA A 178 -4.85 5.81 7.41
N ARG A 179 -3.90 6.56 6.90
CA ARG A 179 -2.64 6.06 6.37
C ARG A 179 -1.56 5.87 7.42
N THR A 180 -1.51 6.75 8.42
CA THR A 180 -0.41 6.78 9.38
C THR A 180 -0.68 5.91 10.60
N GLN A 181 -1.93 5.66 10.92
CA GLN A 181 -2.31 5.00 12.16
C GLN A 181 -3.10 3.71 11.94
N SER A 182 -3.21 3.25 10.71
CA SER A 182 -4.11 2.15 10.35
C SER A 182 -5.54 2.40 10.82
N GLY A 183 -5.80 3.61 11.15
CA GLY A 183 -7.09 4.05 11.60
C GLY A 183 -7.87 4.62 10.45
N ARG A 184 -9.15 4.39 10.44
CA ARG A 184 -10.06 5.14 9.61
C ARG A 184 -10.10 6.57 10.14
N MET A 185 -9.62 7.48 9.33
CA MET A 185 -9.79 8.91 9.58
C MET A 185 -11.03 9.44 8.90
N ASP A 186 -12.07 8.68 8.98
CA ASP A 186 -13.38 9.15 8.55
C ASP A 186 -13.88 10.30 9.40
N ARG A 187 -13.12 10.68 10.41
CA ARG A 187 -13.53 11.73 11.30
C ARG A 187 -12.37 12.60 11.69
N GLN A 188 -12.23 13.63 10.91
CA GLN A 188 -11.41 14.78 11.22
C GLN A 188 -12.00 15.50 12.43
N GLY A 189 -11.61 15.17 13.57
CA GLY A 189 -12.08 15.80 14.75
C GLY A 189 -12.27 14.79 15.86
N GLU A 190 -12.33 15.22 17.06
CA GLU A 190 -12.36 14.38 18.25
C GLU A 190 -10.99 13.81 18.66
N ASN A 191 -9.88 14.43 18.24
CA ASN A 191 -8.59 14.14 18.82
C ASN A 191 -8.41 14.88 20.14
N VAL A 192 -8.25 14.13 21.20
CA VAL A 192 -7.75 14.61 22.48
C VAL A 192 -6.42 13.92 22.74
N TRP A 193 -5.46 14.63 23.26
CA TRP A 193 -4.09 14.20 23.29
C TRP A 193 -3.65 13.83 24.72
N LEU A 194 -3.02 12.69 24.83
CA LEU A 194 -2.43 12.18 26.06
C LEU A 194 -0.92 12.43 26.04
N TYR A 195 -0.44 13.25 26.92
CA TYR A 195 0.96 13.58 27.06
C TYR A 195 1.49 13.17 28.43
N ALA A 196 2.60 12.42 28.47
CA ALA A 196 3.32 12.11 29.70
C ALA A 196 4.50 13.06 29.85
N LEU A 197 4.34 14.07 30.66
CA LEU A 197 5.38 15.04 31.02
C LEU A 197 6.36 14.39 31.98
N PRO A 198 7.65 14.20 31.63
CA PRO A 198 8.65 13.73 32.57
C PRO A 198 8.87 14.74 33.67
N ASN A 199 8.89 14.28 34.93
CA ASN A 199 9.30 15.11 36.04
C ASN A 199 10.84 15.21 36.04
N PRO A 200 11.44 16.41 35.89
CA PRO A 200 12.89 16.56 35.91
C PRO A 200 13.54 16.18 37.23
N TYR A 201 12.77 16.23 38.33
CA TYR A 201 13.23 15.90 39.68
C TYR A 201 12.32 14.84 40.33
N PRO A 202 12.36 13.59 39.89
CA PRO A 202 11.45 12.53 40.35
C PRO A 202 11.64 12.18 41.82
N ASP A 203 12.80 12.52 42.39
CA ASP A 203 13.13 12.31 43.80
C ASP A 203 12.57 13.42 44.73
N LYS A 204 11.90 14.45 44.18
CA LYS A 204 11.23 15.48 44.93
C LYS A 204 9.73 15.28 44.93
N GLU A 205 9.11 15.52 46.10
CA GLU A 205 7.66 15.51 46.22
C GLU A 205 7.03 16.71 45.51
N LEU A 206 6.13 16.44 44.54
CA LEU A 206 5.29 17.45 43.91
C LEU A 206 4.24 17.94 44.92
N SER A 207 4.07 19.26 45.05
CA SER A 207 3.08 19.90 45.91
C SER A 207 1.99 20.67 45.15
N ALA A 208 2.30 21.09 43.92
CA ALA A 208 1.32 21.71 43.05
C ALA A 208 1.77 21.67 41.57
N LEU A 209 0.80 21.86 40.67
CA LEU A 209 0.99 22.16 39.25
C LEU A 209 0.54 23.58 38.96
N SER A 210 1.30 24.33 38.17
CA SER A 210 0.99 25.70 37.76
C SER A 210 0.84 25.71 36.23
N LEU A 211 -0.38 25.81 35.72
CA LEU A 211 -0.67 25.70 34.28
C LEU A 211 -0.99 27.07 33.72
N ARG A 212 -0.24 27.51 32.71
CA ARG A 212 -0.42 28.83 32.08
C ARG A 212 -0.48 28.71 30.57
N ALA A 213 -1.53 29.26 29.96
CA ALA A 213 -1.55 29.41 28.50
C ALA A 213 -0.60 30.55 28.09
N GLU A 214 0.03 30.36 26.93
CA GLU A 214 0.93 31.37 26.35
C GLU A 214 0.27 32.07 25.15
N GLN A 215 0.14 31.42 24.05
CA GLN A 215 -0.30 32.04 22.79
C GLN A 215 -1.74 31.66 22.40
N GLU A 216 -2.24 30.57 22.88
CA GLU A 216 -3.53 30.00 22.43
C GLU A 216 -4.30 29.39 23.61
N ILE A 217 -5.60 29.23 23.38
CA ILE A 217 -6.46 28.52 24.31
C ILE A 217 -6.15 27.03 24.27
N SER A 218 -6.13 26.40 25.42
CA SER A 218 -6.06 24.96 25.56
C SER A 218 -7.00 24.44 26.64
N LEU A 219 -7.46 23.22 26.48
CA LEU A 219 -8.31 22.51 27.44
C LEU A 219 -7.54 21.35 28.06
N VAL A 220 -7.67 21.25 29.39
CA VAL A 220 -7.20 20.10 30.16
C VAL A 220 -8.40 19.37 30.75
N PHE A 221 -8.58 18.10 30.33
CA PHE A 221 -9.71 17.26 30.71
C PHE A 221 -9.45 16.46 31.98
N ALA A 222 -8.22 15.98 32.14
CA ALA A 222 -7.81 15.17 33.27
C ALA A 222 -6.29 15.21 33.46
N VAL A 223 -5.84 14.99 34.68
CA VAL A 223 -4.42 14.86 35.02
C VAL A 223 -4.23 13.64 35.93
N THR A 224 -3.17 12.91 35.71
CA THR A 224 -2.75 11.78 36.54
C THR A 224 -1.26 11.83 36.81
N THR A 225 -0.84 11.50 38.02
CA THR A 225 0.58 11.35 38.43
C THR A 225 0.92 9.88 38.53
N THR A 226 2.16 9.52 38.21
CA THR A 226 2.64 8.14 38.35
C THR A 226 4.11 8.12 38.78
N ALA A 227 4.45 7.15 39.61
CA ALA A 227 5.82 6.89 40.05
C ALA A 227 6.48 5.74 39.24
N LEU A 228 5.93 5.37 38.10
CA LEU A 228 6.53 4.38 37.20
C LEU A 228 7.92 4.83 36.78
N THR A 229 8.90 3.94 36.90
CA THR A 229 10.29 4.24 36.52
C THR A 229 10.51 4.29 35.02
N GLN A 230 9.62 3.65 34.26
CA GLN A 230 9.63 3.64 32.81
C GLN A 230 8.55 4.56 32.27
N HIS A 231 8.75 5.05 31.05
CA HIS A 231 7.78 5.92 30.40
C HIS A 231 6.39 5.25 30.29
N PRO A 232 5.33 5.81 30.89
CA PRO A 232 4.05 5.11 31.07
C PRO A 232 3.31 4.83 29.76
N LEU A 233 3.60 5.57 28.69
CA LEU A 233 2.98 5.40 27.38
C LEU A 233 3.84 4.59 26.38
N ARG A 234 5.03 4.14 26.81
CA ARG A 234 5.89 3.28 26.01
C ARG A 234 5.68 1.83 26.41
N LEU A 235 5.69 0.95 25.39
CA LEU A 235 5.60 -0.48 25.62
C LEU A 235 6.84 -0.98 26.36
N GLN A 236 6.61 -1.77 27.40
CA GLN A 236 7.63 -2.49 28.17
C GLN A 236 7.74 -3.93 27.65
N GLY A 237 8.49 -4.79 28.36
CA GLY A 237 8.62 -6.21 28.03
C GLY A 237 7.27 -6.88 27.76
N ARG A 238 7.11 -7.42 26.56
CA ARG A 238 5.85 -7.99 26.07
C ARG A 238 5.67 -9.40 26.56
N ARG A 239 4.45 -9.75 26.94
CA ARG A 239 4.02 -11.06 27.39
C ARG A 239 2.75 -11.47 26.63
N LYS A 240 2.42 -12.74 26.67
CA LYS A 240 1.27 -13.28 25.95
C LYS A 240 0.46 -14.21 26.83
N LEU A 241 -0.84 -14.16 26.67
CA LEU A 241 -1.80 -15.12 27.23
C LEU A 241 -2.67 -15.65 26.10
N LYS A 242 -2.97 -16.95 26.15
CA LYS A 242 -4.05 -17.53 25.35
C LYS A 242 -5.31 -17.54 26.21
N VAL A 243 -6.33 -16.88 25.72
CA VAL A 243 -7.61 -16.71 26.44
C VAL A 243 -8.73 -17.34 25.63
N ARG A 244 -9.48 -18.26 26.24
CA ARG A 244 -10.73 -18.75 25.66
C ARG A 244 -11.84 -17.78 26.06
N LEU A 245 -12.41 -17.12 25.05
CA LEU A 245 -13.43 -16.10 25.23
C LEU A 245 -14.76 -16.76 25.68
N PRO A 246 -15.43 -16.22 26.68
CA PRO A 246 -16.82 -16.58 27.00
C PRO A 246 -17.76 -16.17 25.82
N PRO A 247 -19.01 -16.60 25.82
CA PRO A 247 -20.04 -16.08 24.93
C PRO A 247 -20.20 -14.56 25.05
N GLY A 248 -20.56 -13.89 23.96
CA GLY A 248 -20.80 -12.45 23.95
C GLY A 248 -19.56 -11.61 23.56
N PHE A 249 -18.56 -12.23 22.95
CA PHE A 249 -17.44 -11.52 22.35
C PHE A 249 -17.45 -11.69 20.83
N HIS A 250 -17.15 -10.61 20.10
CA HIS A 250 -17.09 -10.62 18.65
C HIS A 250 -15.71 -10.20 18.15
N LEU A 251 -15.18 -11.00 17.24
CA LEU A 251 -13.96 -10.64 16.52
C LEU A 251 -14.32 -9.82 15.29
N ASN A 252 -13.57 -8.77 15.05
CA ASN A 252 -13.70 -7.98 13.83
C ASN A 252 -13.26 -8.77 12.58
N LYS A 253 -13.36 -8.17 11.40
CA LYS A 253 -12.98 -8.81 10.13
C LYS A 253 -11.51 -9.26 10.09
N LEU A 254 -10.64 -8.63 10.89
CA LEU A 254 -9.23 -9.00 11.03
C LEU A 254 -9.01 -10.17 12.00
N GLY A 255 -10.04 -10.63 12.70
CA GLY A 255 -9.93 -11.65 13.74
C GLY A 255 -9.38 -11.10 15.05
N GLU A 256 -9.62 -9.85 15.34
CA GLU A 256 -9.21 -9.18 16.58
C GLU A 256 -10.43 -8.86 17.42
N LEU A 257 -10.25 -8.85 18.75
CA LEU A 257 -11.24 -8.23 19.62
C LEU A 257 -11.28 -6.75 19.33
N ASP A 258 -12.49 -6.22 19.19
CA ASP A 258 -12.69 -4.81 18.96
C ASP A 258 -12.29 -4.01 20.20
N VAL A 259 -11.35 -3.12 20.05
CA VAL A 259 -10.79 -2.26 21.09
C VAL A 259 -11.38 -0.85 20.92
N ASP A 260 -12.66 -0.76 20.58
CA ASP A 260 -13.38 0.50 20.49
C ASP A 260 -13.53 1.12 21.88
N ASP A 261 -13.27 2.42 22.01
CA ASP A 261 -13.44 3.20 23.24
C ASP A 261 -14.88 3.21 23.79
N ARG A 262 -15.85 2.81 22.98
CA ARG A 262 -17.27 2.71 23.36
C ARG A 262 -17.62 1.43 24.10
N GLY A 263 -16.68 0.54 24.20
CA GLY A 263 -16.88 -0.75 24.86
C GLY A 263 -15.69 -1.65 24.62
N GLN A 264 -14.50 -1.22 25.05
CA GLN A 264 -13.34 -2.10 25.01
C GLN A 264 -13.75 -3.48 25.52
N GLN A 265 -13.84 -4.43 24.61
CA GLN A 265 -14.10 -5.81 24.98
C GLN A 265 -12.95 -6.37 25.83
N ILE A 266 -11.75 -5.84 25.62
CA ILE A 266 -10.57 -6.16 26.40
C ILE A 266 -9.74 -4.90 26.70
N GLY A 267 -9.27 -4.80 27.93
CA GLY A 267 -8.46 -3.67 28.37
C GLY A 267 -7.58 -4.03 29.56
N MET A 268 -6.75 -3.08 30.00
CA MET A 268 -5.83 -3.29 31.12
C MET A 268 -5.57 -1.98 31.83
N ASP A 269 -5.50 -1.98 33.16
CA ASP A 269 -4.91 -0.89 33.91
C ASP A 269 -3.40 -1.11 34.10
N LEU A 270 -2.66 -0.09 34.47
CA LEU A 270 -1.22 -0.10 34.69
C LEU A 270 -0.44 -0.82 33.57
N GLY A 271 -0.93 -0.70 32.35
CA GLY A 271 -0.37 -1.35 31.17
C GLY A 271 -1.21 -1.12 29.95
N THR A 272 -0.94 -1.88 28.90
CA THR A 272 -1.70 -1.83 27.65
C THR A 272 -1.84 -3.21 27.03
N VAL A 273 -3.01 -3.48 26.49
CA VAL A 273 -3.23 -4.59 25.56
C VAL A 273 -2.74 -4.12 24.20
N ILE A 274 -1.70 -4.78 23.68
CA ILE A 274 -1.09 -4.48 22.39
C ILE A 274 -1.96 -5.03 21.27
N SER A 275 -2.42 -6.28 21.46
CA SER A 275 -3.33 -6.95 20.53
C SER A 275 -4.06 -8.09 21.24
N ALA A 276 -5.25 -8.40 20.77
CA ALA A 276 -6.01 -9.59 21.16
C ALA A 276 -6.56 -10.22 19.89
N ARG A 277 -5.85 -11.23 19.36
CA ARG A 277 -6.11 -11.81 18.04
C ARG A 277 -6.52 -13.26 18.16
N ALA A 278 -7.40 -13.70 17.27
CA ALA A 278 -7.74 -15.10 17.15
C ALA A 278 -6.47 -15.97 17.06
N VAL A 279 -6.49 -17.10 17.76
CA VAL A 279 -5.53 -18.18 17.51
C VAL A 279 -5.66 -18.61 16.05
N LEU A 280 -4.53 -18.74 15.37
CA LEU A 280 -4.48 -19.19 13.99
C LEU A 280 -3.94 -20.61 13.95
N GLU A 281 -4.70 -21.49 13.31
CA GLU A 281 -4.34 -22.91 13.17
C GLU A 281 -3.93 -23.20 11.74
N TYR A 282 -2.71 -23.71 11.58
CA TYR A 282 -2.20 -24.22 10.31
C TYR A 282 -2.32 -25.73 10.27
N SER A 283 -2.84 -26.26 9.16
CA SER A 283 -2.74 -27.71 8.93
C SER A 283 -1.27 -28.10 8.80
N ARG A 284 -0.80 -28.99 9.67
CA ARG A 284 0.60 -29.45 9.62
C ARG A 284 0.92 -30.15 8.32
N ALA A 285 -0.02 -30.90 7.77
CA ALA A 285 0.16 -31.59 6.50
C ALA A 285 0.28 -30.60 5.33
N ASP A 286 -0.56 -29.56 5.31
CA ASP A 286 -0.47 -28.51 4.30
C ASP A 286 0.79 -27.65 4.47
N TRP A 287 1.17 -27.35 5.72
CA TRP A 287 2.38 -26.60 6.00
C TRP A 287 3.64 -27.29 5.48
N LEU A 288 3.78 -28.59 5.71
CA LEU A 288 4.92 -29.39 5.21
C LEU A 288 4.77 -29.82 3.75
N GLY A 289 3.61 -29.62 3.15
CA GLY A 289 3.32 -29.99 1.77
C GLY A 289 3.89 -29.01 0.75
N ALA A 290 3.64 -29.31 -0.53
CA ALA A 290 4.12 -28.50 -1.66
C ALA A 290 3.24 -27.27 -1.99
N LYS A 291 2.12 -27.07 -1.29
CA LYS A 291 1.23 -25.95 -1.56
C LYS A 291 1.91 -24.62 -1.18
N VAL A 292 1.80 -23.62 -2.03
CA VAL A 292 2.14 -22.23 -1.70
C VAL A 292 0.96 -21.52 -1.05
N ASP A 293 1.23 -20.42 -0.34
CA ASP A 293 0.20 -19.59 0.31
C ASP A 293 -0.71 -20.36 1.28
N VAL A 294 -0.14 -21.19 2.12
CA VAL A 294 -0.89 -21.91 3.15
C VAL A 294 -1.48 -20.91 4.13
N GLN A 295 -2.79 -20.75 4.08
CA GLN A 295 -3.52 -19.86 4.98
C GLN A 295 -3.96 -20.61 6.23
N PRO A 296 -3.88 -20.00 7.42
CA PRO A 296 -4.41 -20.58 8.65
C PRO A 296 -5.93 -20.46 8.71
N VAL A 297 -6.51 -21.29 9.58
CA VAL A 297 -7.91 -21.17 9.98
C VAL A 297 -7.96 -20.40 11.30
N ARG A 298 -8.88 -19.45 11.41
CA ARG A 298 -9.13 -18.73 12.68
C ARG A 298 -9.89 -19.60 13.65
N CYS A 299 -9.36 -19.75 14.86
CA CYS A 299 -10.13 -20.27 15.98
C CYS A 299 -11.13 -19.20 16.45
N GLY A 300 -12.41 -19.50 16.41
CA GLY A 300 -13.47 -18.52 16.71
C GLY A 300 -13.62 -18.14 18.19
N SER A 301 -13.07 -18.94 19.10
CA SER A 301 -13.28 -18.80 20.55
C SER A 301 -11.99 -18.63 21.37
N GLU A 302 -10.82 -18.66 20.75
CA GLU A 302 -9.55 -18.47 21.43
C GLU A 302 -8.77 -17.31 20.84
N VAL A 303 -8.22 -16.47 21.70
CA VAL A 303 -7.39 -15.33 21.32
C VAL A 303 -6.04 -15.37 22.02
N ILE A 304 -5.00 -14.93 21.32
CA ILE A 304 -3.72 -14.57 21.93
C ILE A 304 -3.80 -13.09 22.29
N VAL A 305 -3.73 -12.82 23.58
CA VAL A 305 -3.63 -11.47 24.13
C VAL A 305 -2.16 -11.14 24.33
N GLU A 306 -1.68 -10.19 23.59
CA GLU A 306 -0.34 -9.63 23.78
C GLU A 306 -0.45 -8.32 24.55
N TYR A 307 0.37 -8.17 25.58
CA TYR A 307 0.28 -7.03 26.47
C TYR A 307 1.66 -6.62 27.02
N SER A 308 1.71 -5.42 27.53
CA SER A 308 2.81 -4.88 28.31
C SER A 308 2.23 -4.22 29.55
N ALA A 309 2.59 -4.67 30.73
CA ALA A 309 1.95 -4.21 31.95
C ALA A 309 2.83 -4.36 33.20
N HIS A 310 2.54 -3.55 34.19
CA HIS A 310 3.06 -3.70 35.55
C HIS A 310 2.56 -5.04 36.15
N PRO A 311 3.32 -5.69 37.04
CA PRO A 311 2.87 -6.94 37.70
C PRO A 311 1.55 -6.82 38.46
N ASP A 312 1.22 -5.65 38.97
CA ASP A 312 -0.02 -5.38 39.71
C ASP A 312 -1.18 -4.92 38.80
N ALA A 313 -1.02 -5.01 37.47
CA ALA A 313 -2.08 -4.67 36.51
C ALA A 313 -3.25 -5.64 36.58
N ARG A 314 -4.41 -5.19 36.14
CA ARG A 314 -5.63 -5.97 35.97
C ARG A 314 -6.02 -6.03 34.52
N LEU A 315 -6.38 -7.22 34.07
CA LEU A 315 -7.00 -7.44 32.77
C LEU A 315 -8.52 -7.30 32.90
N TYR A 316 -9.11 -6.51 32.03
CA TYR A 316 -10.55 -6.28 31.97
C TYR A 316 -11.13 -6.96 30.72
N LEU A 317 -12.21 -7.69 30.90
CA LEU A 317 -13.01 -8.27 29.81
C LEU A 317 -14.45 -7.76 29.94
N ARG A 318 -15.01 -7.26 28.85
CA ARG A 318 -16.39 -6.76 28.78
C ARG A 318 -17.10 -7.38 27.57
N PRO A 319 -17.94 -8.42 27.79
CA PRO A 319 -18.82 -8.96 26.77
C PRO A 319 -19.93 -7.97 26.41
N ASP A 320 -20.70 -8.28 25.38
CA ASP A 320 -21.79 -7.41 24.86
C ASP A 320 -22.90 -7.10 25.89
N ASP A 321 -23.04 -7.93 26.93
CA ASP A 321 -23.97 -7.65 28.03
C ASP A 321 -23.51 -6.51 28.94
N GLY A 322 -22.33 -5.97 28.69
CA GLY A 322 -21.72 -4.85 29.40
C GLY A 322 -21.15 -5.20 30.78
N ARG A 323 -21.23 -6.44 31.21
CA ARG A 323 -20.74 -6.87 32.52
C ARG A 323 -19.22 -6.90 32.55
N LEU A 324 -18.62 -6.10 33.41
CA LEU A 324 -17.17 -6.04 33.54
C LEU A 324 -16.63 -7.21 34.36
N HIS A 325 -15.71 -7.97 33.76
CA HIS A 325 -14.93 -8.99 34.44
C HIS A 325 -13.49 -8.48 34.62
N MET A 326 -12.97 -8.60 35.84
CA MET A 326 -11.61 -8.16 36.20
C MET A 326 -10.80 -9.35 36.67
N PHE A 327 -9.54 -9.41 36.23
CA PHE A 327 -8.60 -10.47 36.59
C PHE A 327 -7.25 -9.86 36.96
N GLU A 328 -6.69 -10.25 38.10
CA GLU A 328 -5.34 -9.84 38.48
C GLU A 328 -4.32 -10.54 37.58
N LEU A 329 -3.48 -9.78 36.91
CA LEU A 329 -2.51 -10.30 35.96
C LEU A 329 -1.53 -11.29 36.58
N ARG A 330 -1.06 -11.00 37.79
CA ARG A 330 -0.17 -11.90 38.55
C ARG A 330 -0.78 -13.29 38.78
N SER A 331 -2.10 -13.34 39.03
CA SER A 331 -2.83 -14.59 39.20
C SER A 331 -2.96 -15.35 37.88
N LEU A 332 -3.15 -14.64 36.77
CA LEU A 332 -3.23 -15.24 35.43
C LEU A 332 -1.87 -15.82 34.99
N GLU A 333 -0.79 -15.10 35.24
CA GLU A 333 0.58 -15.52 34.89
C GLU A 333 1.11 -16.67 35.76
N GLY A 334 0.65 -16.77 36.98
CA GLY A 334 1.07 -17.81 37.92
C GLY A 334 0.42 -19.19 37.67
N GLY A 335 -0.40 -19.35 36.62
CA GLY A 335 -1.10 -20.60 36.33
C GLY A 335 -2.18 -20.96 37.37
N GLY A 336 -2.52 -20.01 38.26
CA GLY A 336 -3.64 -20.15 39.17
C GLY A 336 -4.96 -20.25 38.38
N ASN A 337 -5.86 -21.14 38.81
CA ASN A 337 -7.22 -21.18 38.27
C ASN A 337 -7.87 -19.79 38.45
N ALA A 338 -7.67 -18.92 37.50
CA ALA A 338 -8.34 -17.63 37.43
C ALA A 338 -9.80 -17.88 37.20
N SER A 339 -10.54 -18.01 38.25
CA SER A 339 -11.96 -18.29 38.36
C SER A 339 -12.49 -19.37 37.38
N ALA A 340 -13.47 -20.18 37.82
CA ALA A 340 -14.12 -21.19 36.98
C ALA A 340 -14.78 -20.66 35.68
N SER A 341 -14.68 -19.37 35.41
CA SER A 341 -15.33 -18.67 34.31
C SER A 341 -14.40 -18.27 33.12
N LEU A 342 -13.08 -18.29 33.28
CA LEU A 342 -12.15 -17.90 32.20
C LEU A 342 -11.00 -18.91 32.09
N ASN A 343 -10.91 -19.57 30.95
CA ASN A 343 -9.80 -20.46 30.62
C ASN A 343 -8.65 -19.64 30.02
N VAL A 344 -7.56 -19.53 30.77
CA VAL A 344 -6.36 -18.81 30.40
C VAL A 344 -5.15 -19.72 30.46
N ALA A 345 -4.33 -19.71 29.46
CA ALA A 345 -3.03 -20.39 29.43
C ALA A 345 -1.93 -19.39 29.10
N THR A 346 -0.80 -19.52 29.77
CA THR A 346 0.41 -18.79 29.39
C THR A 346 0.91 -19.26 28.04
N VAL A 347 1.39 -18.33 27.24
CA VAL A 347 2.05 -18.61 25.98
C VAL A 347 3.53 -18.33 26.15
N GLU A 348 4.36 -19.26 25.70
CA GLU A 348 5.81 -19.12 25.81
C GLU A 348 6.25 -17.77 25.24
N PRO A 349 6.91 -16.91 26.00
CA PRO A 349 7.30 -15.61 25.54
C PRO A 349 8.41 -15.73 24.48
N ALA A 350 8.32 -14.92 23.43
CA ALA A 350 9.36 -14.83 22.42
C ALA A 350 10.52 -13.97 22.97
N THR A 351 11.44 -14.59 23.70
CA THR A 351 12.55 -13.93 24.40
C THR A 351 13.92 -14.46 24.02
N ARG A 352 14.00 -15.55 23.26
CA ARG A 352 15.27 -16.10 22.82
C ARG A 352 15.74 -15.36 21.54
N PRO A 353 16.83 -14.54 21.60
CA PRO A 353 17.38 -13.93 20.40
C PRO A 353 18.05 -15.00 19.53
N VAL A 354 17.60 -15.12 18.30
CA VAL A 354 18.08 -16.08 17.32
C VAL A 354 18.46 -15.36 16.04
N LYS A 355 19.67 -15.62 15.56
CA LYS A 355 20.14 -15.12 14.26
C LYS A 355 19.65 -16.06 13.15
N ILE A 356 18.96 -15.51 12.17
CA ILE A 356 18.47 -16.23 10.99
C ILE A 356 19.36 -15.87 9.80
N ARG A 357 19.84 -16.88 9.05
CA ARG A 357 20.62 -16.74 7.82
C ARG A 357 19.93 -17.47 6.69
N ILE A 358 19.84 -16.81 5.53
CA ILE A 358 19.22 -17.36 4.33
C ILE A 358 20.27 -17.38 3.23
N MET A 359 20.57 -18.58 2.73
CA MET A 359 21.61 -18.85 1.74
C MET A 359 21.01 -19.47 0.49
N GLU A 360 21.60 -19.23 -0.65
CA GLU A 360 21.33 -20.01 -1.85
C GLU A 360 22.17 -21.30 -1.79
N LYS A 361 21.50 -22.44 -1.98
CA LYS A 361 22.09 -23.76 -1.74
C LYS A 361 23.36 -24.04 -2.58
N ASP A 362 23.30 -23.72 -3.88
CA ASP A 362 24.38 -24.09 -4.80
C ASP A 362 25.61 -23.19 -4.66
N SER A 363 25.37 -21.90 -4.43
CA SER A 363 26.46 -20.91 -4.34
C SER A 363 26.98 -20.70 -2.92
N GLY A 364 26.19 -21.07 -1.90
CA GLY A 364 26.48 -20.74 -0.50
C GLY A 364 26.47 -19.24 -0.22
N VAL A 365 25.94 -18.42 -1.13
CA VAL A 365 25.88 -16.97 -0.98
C VAL A 365 24.60 -16.59 -0.22
N ARG A 366 24.75 -15.61 0.64
CA ARG A 366 23.60 -15.01 1.37
C ARG A 366 22.70 -14.26 0.39
N VAL A 367 21.40 -14.50 0.46
CA VAL A 367 20.42 -13.95 -0.48
C VAL A 367 19.24 -13.29 0.23
N ALA A 368 18.79 -12.17 -0.31
CA ALA A 368 17.55 -11.54 0.15
C ALA A 368 16.33 -12.43 -0.11
N ALA A 369 15.38 -12.42 0.82
CA ALA A 369 14.18 -13.23 0.73
C ALA A 369 13.03 -12.63 1.55
N ARG A 370 11.83 -13.09 1.28
CA ARG A 370 10.62 -12.82 2.04
C ARG A 370 10.46 -13.91 3.11
N LEU A 371 10.41 -13.50 4.38
CA LEU A 371 10.40 -14.36 5.55
C LEU A 371 9.09 -14.23 6.33
N HIS A 372 8.47 -15.36 6.66
CA HIS A 372 7.39 -15.47 7.62
C HIS A 372 7.79 -16.45 8.72
N VAL A 373 7.62 -16.05 9.98
CA VAL A 373 7.83 -16.90 11.14
C VAL A 373 6.62 -16.77 12.05
N HIS A 374 6.08 -17.89 12.49
CA HIS A 374 5.02 -17.90 13.49
C HIS A 374 5.26 -18.98 14.56
N GLY A 375 4.69 -18.75 15.74
CA GLY A 375 4.75 -19.69 16.86
C GLY A 375 3.66 -20.76 16.80
N ALA A 376 3.58 -21.55 17.86
CA ALA A 376 2.69 -22.70 17.96
C ALA A 376 1.19 -22.35 17.88
N HIS A 377 0.82 -21.12 18.13
CA HIS A 377 -0.56 -20.63 18.09
C HIS A 377 -0.85 -19.74 16.87
N GLY A 378 0.05 -19.76 15.88
CA GLY A 378 -0.05 -18.93 14.68
C GLY A 378 0.31 -17.46 14.92
N GLU A 379 0.82 -17.11 16.09
CA GLU A 379 1.27 -15.75 16.37
C GLU A 379 2.49 -15.39 15.52
N TYR A 380 2.39 -14.25 14.83
CA TYR A 380 3.46 -13.75 13.98
C TYR A 380 4.68 -13.29 14.81
N LEU A 381 5.85 -13.72 14.42
CA LEU A 381 7.13 -13.46 15.08
C LEU A 381 8.09 -12.73 14.13
N PRO A 382 7.92 -11.38 13.96
CA PRO A 382 8.76 -10.63 13.05
C PRO A 382 10.21 -10.52 13.56
N PRO A 383 11.17 -10.34 12.66
CA PRO A 383 12.52 -9.91 13.03
C PRO A 383 12.53 -8.60 13.82
N LYS A 384 13.62 -8.36 14.56
CA LYS A 384 13.82 -7.11 15.28
C LYS A 384 13.80 -5.90 14.33
N GLY A 385 13.15 -4.82 14.75
CA GLY A 385 13.01 -3.61 13.95
C GLY A 385 11.83 -3.61 12.98
N HIS A 386 11.06 -4.71 12.88
CA HIS A 386 9.87 -4.80 12.05
C HIS A 386 8.58 -4.79 12.86
N HIS A 387 7.47 -4.44 12.21
CA HIS A 387 6.17 -4.35 12.84
C HIS A 387 5.63 -5.74 13.21
N ARG A 388 5.01 -5.84 14.38
CA ARG A 388 4.33 -7.06 14.83
C ARG A 388 2.97 -7.24 14.14
N LYS A 389 2.48 -6.19 13.53
CA LYS A 389 1.31 -6.17 12.68
C LYS A 389 1.64 -5.33 11.47
N VAL A 390 1.66 -5.99 10.32
CA VAL A 390 1.86 -5.33 9.04
C VAL A 390 0.63 -4.47 8.73
N ASN A 391 0.87 -3.22 8.45
CA ASN A 391 -0.19 -2.32 8.04
C ASN A 391 -0.46 -2.49 6.54
N THR A 392 -1.71 -2.84 6.22
CA THR A 392 -2.18 -2.98 4.85
C THR A 392 -2.95 -1.75 4.37
N GLY A 393 -2.90 -0.66 5.14
CA GLY A 393 -3.45 0.64 4.72
C GLY A 393 -2.69 1.15 3.50
N ARG A 394 -3.42 1.72 2.55
CA ARG A 394 -2.80 2.33 1.39
C ARG A 394 -2.15 3.65 1.75
N PHE A 395 -1.12 4.01 1.00
CA PHE A 395 -0.34 5.24 1.17
C PHE A 395 0.45 5.30 2.48
N GLU A 396 0.72 4.17 3.10
CA GLU A 396 1.58 4.07 4.27
C GLU A 396 2.97 3.59 3.91
N ASP A 397 3.95 4.02 4.69
CA ASP A 397 5.28 3.41 4.66
C ASP A 397 5.21 2.04 5.34
N PHE A 398 5.39 0.99 4.57
CA PHE A 398 5.36 -0.40 5.02
C PHE A 398 6.76 -1.03 5.08
N SER A 399 7.81 -0.26 4.94
CA SER A 399 9.20 -0.58 5.33
C SER A 399 9.70 -2.00 5.00
N GLY A 400 9.37 -2.52 3.82
CA GLY A 400 9.77 -3.88 3.42
C GLY A 400 8.96 -4.99 4.09
N GLU A 401 7.69 -4.76 4.30
CA GLU A 401 6.74 -5.72 4.85
C GLU A 401 5.69 -6.13 3.83
N PHE A 402 5.12 -7.31 4.01
CA PHE A 402 4.09 -7.85 3.13
C PHE A 402 3.04 -8.62 3.93
N ALA A 403 1.79 -8.50 3.55
CA ALA A 403 0.68 -9.27 4.13
C ALA A 403 -0.09 -9.99 3.04
N ASN A 404 -0.10 -11.31 3.09
CA ASN A 404 -0.91 -12.15 2.22
C ASN A 404 -1.99 -12.86 3.03
N GLY A 405 -3.20 -12.32 3.00
CA GLY A 405 -4.28 -12.86 3.81
C GLY A 405 -4.03 -12.68 5.30
N LEU A 406 -3.96 -13.79 6.01
CA LEU A 406 -3.64 -13.81 7.44
C LEU A 406 -2.13 -13.91 7.71
N ASN A 407 -1.34 -14.24 6.69
CA ASN A 407 0.11 -14.34 6.81
C ASN A 407 0.77 -12.97 6.69
N GLN A 408 1.73 -12.72 7.55
CA GLN A 408 2.54 -11.51 7.56
C GLN A 408 3.99 -11.88 7.29
N TYR A 409 4.67 -11.09 6.48
CA TYR A 409 6.03 -11.33 6.03
C TYR A 409 6.88 -10.08 6.19
N VAL A 410 8.18 -10.28 6.28
CA VAL A 410 9.18 -9.22 6.13
C VAL A 410 10.16 -9.57 5.02
N TYR A 411 10.70 -8.56 4.38
CA TYR A 411 11.82 -8.70 3.47
C TYR A 411 13.12 -8.53 4.23
N VAL A 412 14.02 -9.48 4.11
CA VAL A 412 15.33 -9.47 4.78
C VAL A 412 16.46 -9.63 3.77
N ASP A 413 17.58 -8.95 3.99
CA ASP A 413 18.77 -9.05 3.15
C ASP A 413 19.65 -10.24 3.55
N GLY A 414 19.02 -11.42 3.57
CA GLY A 414 19.68 -12.71 3.82
C GLY A 414 20.15 -12.95 5.26
N SER A 415 19.94 -12.00 6.18
CA SER A 415 20.23 -12.21 7.60
C SER A 415 19.41 -11.25 8.45
N CYS A 416 18.84 -11.78 9.52
CA CYS A 416 18.12 -10.99 10.51
C CYS A 416 18.27 -11.60 11.92
N GLU A 417 17.78 -10.92 12.91
CA GLU A 417 17.64 -11.40 14.28
C GLU A 417 16.18 -11.34 14.70
N ALA A 418 15.66 -12.40 15.29
CA ALA A 418 14.31 -12.46 15.81
C ALA A 418 14.32 -12.99 17.25
N ASP A 419 13.43 -12.47 18.08
CA ASP A 419 13.16 -13.06 19.40
C ASP A 419 12.12 -14.16 19.22
N LEU A 420 12.50 -15.41 19.48
CA LEU A 420 11.67 -16.58 19.29
C LEU A 420 11.28 -17.22 20.64
N PRO A 421 10.10 -17.87 20.72
CA PRO A 421 9.75 -18.69 21.87
C PRO A 421 10.53 -20.00 21.88
N LEU A 422 10.69 -20.62 23.04
CA LEU A 422 11.16 -22.02 23.12
C LEU A 422 10.07 -22.97 22.57
N GLY A 423 10.49 -24.06 21.94
CA GLY A 423 9.59 -25.01 21.28
C GLY A 423 9.46 -24.80 19.78
N PRO A 424 8.40 -25.30 19.16
CA PRO A 424 8.27 -25.30 17.70
C PRO A 424 7.95 -23.91 17.15
N VAL A 425 8.70 -23.49 16.15
CA VAL A 425 8.40 -22.34 15.29
C VAL A 425 8.27 -22.80 13.84
N PHE A 426 7.39 -22.14 13.11
CA PHE A 426 7.06 -22.43 11.73
C PHE A 426 7.68 -21.35 10.85
N VAL A 427 8.48 -21.77 9.90
CA VAL A 427 9.25 -20.86 9.03
C VAL A 427 8.87 -21.09 7.58
N GLU A 428 8.51 -20.01 6.89
CA GLU A 428 8.34 -19.98 5.43
C GLU A 428 9.26 -18.92 4.84
N ILE A 429 9.98 -19.31 3.78
CA ILE A 429 10.89 -18.42 3.06
C ILE A 429 10.60 -18.52 1.58
N CYS A 430 10.30 -17.38 0.95
CA CYS A 430 10.03 -17.28 -0.47
C CYS A 430 11.03 -16.36 -1.16
N ARG A 431 11.34 -16.64 -2.43
CA ARG A 431 12.24 -15.83 -3.24
C ARG A 431 11.88 -15.91 -4.73
N GLY A 432 11.00 -15.04 -5.16
CA GLY A 432 10.60 -14.92 -6.57
C GLY A 432 10.03 -16.17 -7.20
N PHE A 433 10.00 -16.23 -8.54
CA PHE A 433 9.35 -17.30 -9.31
C PHE A 433 10.29 -18.43 -9.70
N GLU A 434 11.60 -18.28 -9.50
CA GLU A 434 12.60 -19.26 -9.93
C GLU A 434 13.16 -20.11 -8.79
N VAL A 435 12.82 -19.77 -7.54
CA VAL A 435 13.30 -20.44 -6.33
C VAL A 435 12.15 -21.17 -5.66
N ARG A 436 12.41 -22.41 -5.22
CA ARG A 436 11.42 -23.20 -4.50
C ARG A 436 11.19 -22.60 -3.11
N PRO A 437 9.93 -22.27 -2.74
CA PRO A 437 9.59 -21.86 -1.39
C PRO A 437 9.99 -22.92 -0.36
N LEU A 438 10.63 -22.49 0.72
CA LEU A 438 11.01 -23.35 1.84
C LEU A 438 9.97 -23.18 2.96
N ARG A 439 9.42 -24.30 3.43
CA ARG A 439 8.61 -24.34 4.65
C ARG A 439 9.12 -25.44 5.56
N THR A 440 9.28 -25.11 6.83
CA THR A 440 9.81 -26.06 7.81
C THR A 440 9.33 -25.70 9.22
N ILE A 441 9.43 -26.69 10.10
CA ILE A 441 9.17 -26.52 11.54
C ILE A 441 10.52 -26.75 12.24
N VAL A 442 10.89 -25.80 13.10
CA VAL A 442 12.16 -25.85 13.84
C VAL A 442 11.86 -25.75 15.33
N ASP A 443 12.45 -26.64 16.12
CA ASP A 443 12.38 -26.56 17.59
C ASP A 443 13.46 -25.64 18.13
N ILE A 444 13.05 -24.58 18.80
CA ILE A 444 13.94 -23.62 19.47
C ILE A 444 14.24 -24.12 20.88
N THR A 445 15.50 -24.26 21.19
CA THR A 445 16.00 -24.64 22.51
C THR A 445 16.74 -23.49 23.16
N ALA A 446 17.07 -23.65 24.44
CA ALA A 446 17.90 -22.68 25.19
C ALA A 446 19.30 -22.48 24.59
N SER A 447 19.78 -23.42 23.77
CA SER A 447 21.07 -23.37 23.08
C SER A 447 20.98 -22.91 21.61
N THR A 448 19.78 -22.61 21.09
CA THR A 448 19.61 -22.18 19.70
C THR A 448 20.02 -20.72 19.55
N ASP A 449 21.14 -20.44 18.92
CA ASP A 449 21.65 -19.09 18.67
C ASP A 449 21.54 -18.66 17.21
N THR A 450 21.60 -19.64 16.27
CA THR A 450 21.57 -19.37 14.83
C THR A 450 20.79 -20.46 14.11
N LEU A 451 19.96 -20.03 13.17
CA LEU A 451 19.29 -20.88 12.18
C LEU A 451 19.83 -20.52 10.80
N THR A 452 20.15 -21.53 9.99
CA THR A 452 20.58 -21.33 8.61
C THR A 452 19.65 -22.11 7.69
N PHE A 453 19.11 -21.44 6.69
CA PHE A 453 18.20 -21.99 5.69
C PHE A 453 18.82 -21.90 4.32
N GLU A 454 18.70 -22.97 3.54
CA GLU A 454 19.22 -23.04 2.17
C GLU A 454 18.05 -23.09 1.19
N LEU A 455 18.03 -22.13 0.25
CA LEU A 455 17.03 -22.04 -0.80
C LEU A 455 17.49 -22.73 -2.08
N ASP A 456 16.61 -23.51 -2.68
CA ASP A 456 16.84 -24.27 -3.91
C ASP A 456 16.35 -23.45 -5.13
N ARG A 457 17.30 -22.96 -5.94
CA ARG A 457 17.01 -22.30 -7.21
C ARG A 457 16.74 -23.35 -8.29
N VAL A 458 15.49 -23.49 -8.68
CA VAL A 458 15.03 -24.50 -9.66
C VAL A 458 15.21 -24.04 -11.09
N LEU A 459 14.92 -22.76 -11.36
CA LEU A 459 15.00 -22.16 -12.70
C LEU A 459 16.11 -21.11 -12.75
N ARG A 460 16.74 -20.95 -13.94
CA ARG A 460 17.88 -20.05 -14.15
C ARG A 460 17.72 -19.26 -15.45
N TRP A 461 16.59 -18.57 -15.58
CA TRP A 461 16.27 -17.82 -16.80
C TRP A 461 17.16 -16.60 -16.98
N ARG A 462 17.67 -16.05 -15.88
CA ARG A 462 18.65 -14.95 -15.92
C ARG A 462 19.93 -15.36 -16.68
N GLU A 463 20.41 -16.57 -16.52
CA GLU A 463 21.57 -17.12 -17.23
C GLU A 463 21.29 -17.33 -18.74
N GLN A 464 20.02 -17.36 -19.14
CA GLN A 464 19.59 -17.49 -20.54
C GLN A 464 19.31 -16.12 -21.19
N GLY A 465 19.72 -15.00 -20.52
CA GLY A 465 19.57 -13.64 -21.01
C GLY A 465 18.21 -13.02 -20.74
N TRP A 466 17.38 -13.61 -19.86
CA TRP A 466 16.11 -13.03 -19.44
C TRP A 466 16.29 -12.16 -18.19
N VAL A 467 15.57 -11.05 -18.15
CA VAL A 467 15.53 -10.09 -17.03
C VAL A 467 14.09 -9.86 -16.65
N SER A 468 13.79 -10.02 -15.38
CA SER A 468 12.46 -9.72 -14.83
C SER A 468 12.34 -8.25 -14.45
N SER A 469 11.14 -7.68 -14.61
CA SER A 469 10.87 -6.30 -14.22
C SER A 469 9.44 -6.11 -13.70
N ASP A 470 9.30 -5.15 -12.80
CA ASP A 470 8.03 -4.55 -12.40
C ASP A 470 7.99 -3.11 -12.95
N THR A 471 7.01 -2.82 -13.80
CA THR A 471 6.91 -1.52 -14.46
C THR A 471 6.21 -0.47 -13.61
N HIS A 472 5.67 -0.84 -12.43
CA HIS A 472 4.75 0.04 -11.70
C HIS A 472 4.76 -0.22 -10.19
N VAL A 473 5.49 0.61 -9.45
CA VAL A 473 5.62 0.51 -7.99
C VAL A 473 5.58 1.91 -7.36
N HIS A 474 4.88 2.05 -6.23
CA HIS A 474 4.75 3.31 -5.49
C HIS A 474 5.12 3.18 -4.01
N PHE A 475 5.33 4.32 -3.33
CA PHE A 475 5.46 4.51 -1.88
C PHE A 475 6.68 3.91 -1.21
N LEU A 476 7.41 3.02 -1.83
CA LEU A 476 8.65 2.50 -1.26
C LEU A 476 9.77 3.53 -1.39
N SER A 477 10.70 3.53 -0.43
CA SER A 477 11.98 4.16 -0.67
C SER A 477 12.77 3.37 -1.72
N PRO A 478 13.69 3.99 -2.47
CA PRO A 478 14.53 3.25 -3.43
C PRO A 478 15.29 2.07 -2.80
N GLN A 479 15.71 2.21 -1.54
CA GLN A 479 16.41 1.16 -0.79
C GLN A 479 15.49 -0.02 -0.46
N THR A 480 14.26 0.26 -0.02
CA THR A 480 13.25 -0.76 0.25
C THR A 480 12.82 -1.45 -1.05
N ALA A 481 12.60 -0.69 -2.13
CA ALA A 481 12.28 -1.24 -3.44
C ALA A 481 13.41 -2.15 -3.98
N LEU A 482 14.67 -1.80 -3.72
CA LEU A 482 15.83 -2.64 -4.07
C LEU A 482 15.85 -3.93 -3.24
N LEU A 483 15.58 -3.86 -1.94
CA LEU A 483 15.49 -5.02 -1.05
C LEU A 483 14.37 -5.97 -1.50
N GLU A 484 13.18 -5.44 -1.71
CA GLU A 484 12.03 -6.24 -2.18
C GLU A 484 12.30 -6.84 -3.56
N GLY A 485 12.86 -6.06 -4.50
CA GLY A 485 13.25 -6.54 -5.82
C GLY A 485 14.25 -7.70 -5.75
N LYS A 486 15.28 -7.60 -4.91
CA LYS A 486 16.24 -8.68 -4.66
C LYS A 486 15.56 -9.92 -4.09
N ALA A 487 14.68 -9.73 -3.12
CA ALA A 487 13.97 -10.81 -2.44
C ALA A 487 12.93 -11.49 -3.34
N GLU A 488 12.26 -10.75 -4.20
CA GLU A 488 11.30 -11.31 -5.16
C GLU A 488 11.92 -11.69 -6.52
N GLY A 489 13.24 -11.52 -6.66
CA GLY A 489 13.95 -11.85 -7.91
C GLY A 489 13.49 -10.98 -9.08
N VAL A 490 13.18 -9.72 -8.82
CA VAL A 490 12.81 -8.70 -9.82
C VAL A 490 14.04 -7.85 -10.13
N ASN A 491 14.62 -8.05 -11.31
CA ASN A 491 15.88 -7.40 -11.69
C ASN A 491 15.74 -5.89 -11.92
N VAL A 492 14.58 -5.41 -12.41
CA VAL A 492 14.30 -3.99 -12.64
C VAL A 492 13.01 -3.60 -11.96
N VAL A 493 13.08 -2.64 -11.05
CA VAL A 493 11.93 -2.03 -10.39
C VAL A 493 11.80 -0.58 -10.85
N ASN A 494 10.64 -0.25 -11.41
CA ASN A 494 10.30 1.11 -11.78
C ASN A 494 9.48 1.73 -10.64
N LEU A 495 10.14 2.53 -9.83
CA LEU A 495 9.52 3.25 -8.73
C LEU A 495 8.99 4.59 -9.27
N LEU A 496 7.69 4.85 -9.11
CA LEU A 496 7.04 5.97 -9.75
C LEU A 496 6.75 7.09 -8.76
N ALA A 497 7.34 8.25 -9.02
CA ALA A 497 6.89 9.47 -8.40
C ALA A 497 5.49 9.81 -8.93
N ALA A 498 4.58 10.13 -8.03
CA ALA A 498 3.20 10.43 -8.38
C ALA A 498 2.59 11.41 -7.39
N GLN A 499 1.45 11.97 -7.78
CA GLN A 499 0.66 12.88 -6.98
C GLN A 499 -0.78 12.36 -6.86
N TRP A 500 -1.31 12.35 -5.64
CA TRP A 500 -2.72 12.08 -5.34
C TRP A 500 -3.25 13.26 -4.53
N GLY A 501 -3.95 14.19 -5.19
CA GLY A 501 -4.36 15.44 -4.53
C GLY A 501 -3.14 16.19 -3.99
N GLU A 502 -3.10 16.42 -2.70
CA GLU A 502 -1.97 17.11 -2.02
C GLU A 502 -0.82 16.16 -1.62
N LEU A 503 -0.97 14.87 -1.85
CA LEU A 503 0.07 13.88 -1.55
C LEU A 503 1.02 13.73 -2.71
N PHE A 504 2.30 13.92 -2.44
CA PHE A 504 3.39 13.59 -3.33
C PHE A 504 4.17 12.39 -2.82
N THR A 505 4.47 11.42 -3.70
CA THR A 505 5.29 10.26 -3.35
C THR A 505 6.49 10.18 -4.26
N ASN A 506 7.64 9.82 -3.70
CA ASN A 506 8.89 9.62 -4.42
C ASN A 506 9.38 10.80 -5.27
N VAL A 507 8.78 11.98 -5.13
CA VAL A 507 9.20 13.18 -5.87
C VAL A 507 10.63 13.59 -5.50
N ALA A 508 10.97 13.47 -4.21
CA ALA A 508 12.33 13.77 -3.73
C ALA A 508 13.38 12.70 -4.12
N ASP A 509 12.92 11.51 -4.50
CA ASP A 509 13.81 10.42 -4.96
C ASP A 509 14.14 10.50 -6.46
N PHE A 510 13.41 11.32 -7.20
CA PHE A 510 13.66 11.54 -8.62
C PHE A 510 14.77 12.58 -8.82
N ASP A 511 15.83 12.19 -9.51
CA ASP A 511 16.92 13.07 -9.91
C ASP A 511 17.21 13.02 -11.43
N GLY A 512 16.40 12.25 -12.18
CA GLY A 512 16.58 12.06 -13.64
C GLY A 512 17.87 11.37 -14.04
N ARG A 513 18.58 10.73 -13.10
CA ARG A 513 19.94 10.20 -13.32
C ARG A 513 20.23 8.89 -12.61
N THR A 514 19.95 8.80 -11.30
CA THR A 514 20.38 7.67 -10.47
C THR A 514 19.62 6.41 -10.80
N THR A 515 20.35 5.32 -11.01
CA THR A 515 19.82 3.95 -11.04
C THR A 515 20.40 3.21 -9.83
N PHE A 516 19.60 3.09 -8.77
CA PHE A 516 20.02 2.40 -7.57
C PHE A 516 20.34 0.93 -7.88
N GLY A 517 21.41 0.41 -7.29
CA GLY A 517 21.87 -0.95 -7.53
C GLY A 517 22.76 -1.13 -8.77
N ALA A 518 22.84 -0.14 -9.67
CA ALA A 518 23.77 -0.19 -10.78
C ALA A 518 25.24 -0.01 -10.32
N LYS A 519 26.17 -0.58 -11.08
CA LYS A 519 27.62 -0.54 -10.75
C LYS A 519 28.15 0.89 -10.65
N ASP A 520 27.71 1.79 -11.53
CA ASP A 520 28.10 3.19 -11.54
C ASP A 520 27.59 3.97 -10.30
N PHE A 521 26.64 3.40 -9.58
CA PHE A 521 26.08 3.95 -8.34
C PHE A 521 26.40 3.05 -7.12
N GLY A 522 27.44 2.23 -7.20
CA GLY A 522 27.95 1.44 -6.08
C GLY A 522 27.20 0.13 -5.80
N GLY A 523 26.32 -0.31 -6.70
CA GLY A 523 25.64 -1.60 -6.60
C GLY A 523 26.38 -2.75 -7.28
N ASP A 524 25.75 -3.95 -7.26
CA ASP A 524 26.25 -5.16 -7.93
C ASP A 524 25.91 -5.20 -9.43
N GLY A 525 24.95 -4.38 -9.86
CA GLY A 525 24.46 -4.32 -11.24
C GLY A 525 23.45 -5.42 -11.60
N GLU A 526 23.02 -6.23 -10.63
CA GLU A 526 22.10 -7.35 -10.89
C GLU A 526 20.64 -7.00 -10.56
N PHE A 527 20.43 -6.05 -9.67
CA PHE A 527 19.11 -5.54 -9.30
C PHE A 527 19.13 -4.02 -9.37
N LEU A 528 18.19 -3.46 -10.12
CA LEU A 528 18.14 -2.04 -10.45
C LEU A 528 16.82 -1.43 -10.02
N VAL A 529 16.87 -0.26 -9.40
CA VAL A 529 15.69 0.58 -9.17
C VAL A 529 15.90 1.92 -9.83
N ARG A 530 14.96 2.33 -10.65
CA ARG A 530 14.95 3.65 -11.29
C ARG A 530 13.68 4.38 -10.93
N VAL A 531 13.81 5.63 -10.52
CA VAL A 531 12.64 6.47 -10.25
C VAL A 531 12.21 7.12 -11.56
N GLY A 532 10.99 6.84 -11.96
CA GLY A 532 10.26 7.49 -13.05
C GLY A 532 9.08 8.28 -12.51
N THR A 533 8.08 8.55 -13.34
CA THR A 533 6.85 9.20 -12.90
C THR A 533 5.62 8.49 -13.46
N GLU A 534 4.55 8.42 -12.66
CA GLU A 534 3.21 8.21 -13.17
C GLU A 534 2.50 9.56 -13.20
N ASN A 535 2.34 10.12 -14.39
CA ASN A 535 1.57 11.32 -14.57
C ASN A 535 0.10 10.96 -14.73
N ARG A 536 -0.76 11.66 -14.00
CA ARG A 536 -2.13 11.21 -13.75
C ARG A 536 -3.12 12.33 -14.01
N MET A 537 -4.20 11.96 -14.67
CA MET A 537 -5.37 12.82 -14.79
C MET A 537 -6.62 11.97 -14.92
N GLN A 538 -7.59 12.21 -14.07
CA GLN A 538 -8.79 11.37 -13.98
C GLN A 538 -9.57 11.26 -15.30
N VAL A 539 -9.57 12.32 -16.10
CA VAL A 539 -10.30 12.37 -17.37
C VAL A 539 -9.43 11.94 -18.55
N LEU A 540 -8.19 12.38 -18.62
CA LEU A 540 -7.29 12.08 -19.74
C LEU A 540 -6.76 10.65 -19.67
N GLY A 541 -6.43 10.20 -18.46
CA GLY A 541 -5.81 8.92 -18.21
C GLY A 541 -4.54 9.02 -17.38
N HIS A 542 -3.90 7.86 -17.19
CA HIS A 542 -2.62 7.75 -16.54
C HIS A 542 -1.56 7.31 -17.56
N ILE A 543 -0.33 7.77 -17.36
CA ILE A 543 0.80 7.43 -18.21
C ILE A 543 2.06 7.25 -17.35
N SER A 544 2.74 6.13 -17.50
CA SER A 544 4.01 5.86 -16.82
C SER A 544 5.17 6.25 -17.71
N LEU A 545 6.03 7.13 -17.21
CA LEU A 545 7.19 7.68 -17.90
C LEU A 545 8.44 7.13 -17.21
N LEU A 546 9.12 6.19 -17.87
CA LEU A 546 10.17 5.38 -17.27
C LEU A 546 11.55 5.79 -17.78
N GLY A 547 12.52 5.91 -16.88
CA GLY A 547 13.92 6.01 -17.20
C GLY A 547 14.37 7.21 -18.04
N TYR A 548 13.54 8.23 -18.15
CA TYR A 548 13.94 9.48 -18.81
C TYR A 548 14.98 10.22 -17.96
N GLU A 549 15.81 11.01 -18.62
CA GLU A 549 16.95 11.69 -18.01
C GLU A 549 16.74 13.20 -18.01
N GLY A 550 17.21 13.87 -16.94
CA GLY A 550 17.11 15.31 -16.82
C GLY A 550 15.99 15.77 -15.89
N GLU A 551 15.26 16.80 -16.30
CA GLU A 551 14.23 17.43 -15.47
C GLU A 551 12.97 16.58 -15.36
N MET A 552 12.37 16.58 -14.16
CA MET A 552 11.09 15.91 -13.93
C MET A 552 10.01 16.47 -14.87
N ILE A 553 9.27 15.56 -15.47
CA ILE A 553 8.13 15.91 -16.32
C ILE A 553 6.94 16.24 -15.44
N ASN A 554 6.68 17.51 -15.29
CA ASN A 554 5.65 18.09 -14.46
C ASN A 554 4.57 18.78 -15.35
N PRO A 555 3.31 18.87 -14.91
CA PRO A 555 2.76 18.39 -13.64
C PRO A 555 2.55 16.87 -13.62
N LEU A 556 2.75 16.27 -12.43
CA LEU A 556 2.48 14.85 -12.18
C LEU A 556 0.98 14.55 -12.09
N SER A 557 0.21 15.58 -11.73
CA SER A 557 -1.26 15.57 -11.74
C SER A 557 -1.72 16.92 -12.25
N CYS A 558 -2.72 16.91 -13.11
CA CYS A 558 -3.30 18.15 -13.65
C CYS A 558 -4.65 18.41 -13.00
N GLY A 559 -4.78 19.59 -12.37
CA GLY A 559 -6.04 20.19 -11.92
C GLY A 559 -6.68 19.55 -10.71
N GLY A 560 -6.79 20.28 -9.64
CA GLY A 560 -7.64 20.05 -8.50
C GLY A 560 -7.30 18.90 -7.56
N SER A 561 -7.99 18.90 -6.47
CA SER A 561 -7.77 18.05 -5.31
C SER A 561 -8.04 16.55 -5.51
N ASN A 562 -8.68 16.15 -6.60
CA ASN A 562 -9.06 14.77 -6.90
C ASN A 562 -8.44 14.26 -8.19
N GLU A 563 -7.13 14.44 -8.40
CA GLU A 563 -6.49 14.09 -9.67
C GLU A 563 -7.17 14.78 -10.85
N ALA A 564 -7.30 16.08 -10.76
CA ALA A 564 -7.68 16.94 -11.84
C ALA A 564 -9.01 16.67 -12.56
N ALA A 565 -10.05 17.29 -12.09
CA ALA A 565 -11.11 17.64 -13.03
C ALA A 565 -10.53 18.50 -14.15
N ILE A 566 -10.84 18.19 -15.40
CA ILE A 566 -10.69 19.13 -16.51
C ILE A 566 -11.52 20.38 -16.14
N GLY A 567 -10.88 21.51 -16.00
CA GLY A 567 -11.56 22.73 -15.55
C GLY A 567 -10.76 23.48 -14.52
N HIS A 568 -9.89 22.80 -13.80
CA HIS A 568 -8.74 23.42 -13.17
C HIS A 568 -7.58 23.43 -14.15
N VAL A 569 -6.54 24.11 -13.84
CA VAL A 569 -5.41 24.38 -14.74
C VAL A 569 -4.90 23.10 -15.40
N LEU A 570 -5.41 22.77 -16.59
CA LEU A 570 -4.86 21.73 -17.45
C LEU A 570 -3.54 22.26 -18.04
N GLU A 571 -2.41 21.91 -17.46
CA GLU A 571 -1.11 22.44 -17.90
C GLU A 571 -0.48 21.64 -19.03
N ALA A 572 -0.84 20.34 -19.15
CA ALA A 572 -0.31 19.47 -20.19
C ALA A 572 -1.35 18.43 -20.61
N THR A 573 -1.11 17.78 -21.74
CA THR A 573 -1.80 16.59 -22.19
C THR A 573 -0.94 15.35 -21.93
N MET A 574 -1.51 14.15 -22.03
CA MET A 574 -0.70 12.92 -21.96
C MET A 574 0.26 12.85 -23.14
N ALA A 575 -0.16 13.33 -24.32
CA ALA A 575 0.70 13.44 -25.51
C ALA A 575 1.92 14.34 -25.25
N ASP A 576 1.75 15.51 -24.61
CA ASP A 576 2.86 16.40 -24.23
C ASP A 576 3.84 15.67 -23.28
N TRP A 577 3.33 14.94 -22.30
CA TRP A 577 4.15 14.17 -21.36
C TRP A 577 4.92 13.04 -22.06
N ALA A 578 4.26 12.32 -22.95
CA ALA A 578 4.86 11.23 -23.72
C ALA A 578 5.98 11.73 -24.62
N GLU A 579 5.76 12.84 -25.35
CA GLU A 579 6.76 13.45 -26.21
C GLU A 579 7.98 13.93 -25.41
N ARG A 580 7.78 14.60 -24.29
CA ARG A 580 8.87 15.05 -23.41
C ARG A 580 9.66 13.86 -22.85
N CYS A 581 8.98 12.79 -22.43
CA CYS A 581 9.65 11.58 -21.97
C CYS A 581 10.55 10.98 -23.05
N ARG A 582 10.05 10.86 -24.28
CA ARG A 582 10.82 10.32 -25.41
C ARG A 582 11.99 11.23 -25.80
N GLN A 583 11.82 12.55 -25.77
CA GLN A 583 12.89 13.53 -26.00
C GLN A 583 14.01 13.40 -24.96
N GLN A 584 13.68 13.05 -23.73
CA GLN A 584 14.62 12.78 -22.64
C GLN A 584 15.08 11.29 -22.61
N GLY A 585 14.83 10.52 -23.68
CA GLY A 585 15.30 9.14 -23.84
C GLY A 585 14.54 8.08 -23.06
N GLY A 586 13.42 8.42 -22.42
CA GLY A 586 12.62 7.53 -21.59
C GLY A 586 11.71 6.60 -22.39
N LEU A 587 11.13 5.63 -21.70
CA LEU A 587 10.15 4.65 -22.18
C LEU A 587 8.76 5.06 -21.71
N VAL A 588 7.81 5.13 -22.65
CA VAL A 588 6.42 5.50 -22.38
C VAL A 588 5.56 4.24 -22.29
N VAL A 589 4.96 4.02 -21.13
CA VAL A 589 4.10 2.85 -20.87
C VAL A 589 2.68 3.32 -20.55
N MET A 590 1.70 2.72 -21.23
CA MET A 590 0.28 2.91 -20.89
C MET A 590 -0.09 1.94 -19.77
N PRO A 591 -0.32 2.42 -18.52
CA PRO A 591 -0.45 1.56 -17.36
C PRO A 591 -1.85 0.92 -17.22
N HIS A 592 -1.90 -0.15 -16.42
CA HIS A 592 -3.11 -0.85 -15.92
C HIS A 592 -4.28 -0.96 -16.92
N ALA A 593 -4.03 -1.58 -18.07
CA ALA A 593 -5.09 -1.87 -19.06
C ALA A 593 -6.15 -2.87 -18.51
N PRO A 594 -7.45 -2.72 -18.83
CA PRO A 594 -8.03 -1.68 -19.63
C PRO A 594 -8.39 -0.47 -18.78
N ASN A 595 -8.01 0.69 -19.21
CA ASN A 595 -8.44 1.93 -18.57
C ASN A 595 -8.85 2.93 -19.65
N PRO A 596 -10.07 2.81 -20.19
CA PRO A 596 -10.55 3.66 -21.29
C PRO A 596 -10.81 5.06 -20.76
N GLN A 597 -9.81 5.93 -20.88
CA GLN A 597 -9.89 7.34 -20.54
C GLN A 597 -9.63 8.17 -21.81
N ALA A 598 -9.96 9.43 -21.74
CA ALA A 598 -10.19 10.25 -22.93
C ALA A 598 -9.02 10.29 -23.94
N GLU A 599 -7.76 10.33 -23.49
CA GLU A 599 -6.61 10.53 -24.39
C GLU A 599 -5.91 9.22 -24.78
N ARG A 600 -6.11 8.15 -24.03
CA ARG A 600 -5.37 6.89 -24.15
C ARG A 600 -5.35 6.30 -25.57
N ALA A 601 -6.53 6.15 -26.18
CA ALA A 601 -6.63 5.59 -27.52
C ALA A 601 -5.95 6.49 -28.56
N ALA A 602 -6.03 7.80 -28.37
CA ALA A 602 -5.36 8.78 -29.22
C ALA A 602 -3.84 8.66 -29.13
N ASP A 603 -3.27 8.56 -27.95
CA ASP A 603 -1.82 8.45 -27.78
C ASP A 603 -1.24 7.17 -28.41
N ILE A 604 -1.97 6.06 -28.31
CA ILE A 604 -1.59 4.81 -28.99
C ILE A 604 -1.64 4.99 -30.52
N VAL A 605 -2.72 5.59 -31.04
CA VAL A 605 -2.87 5.85 -32.48
C VAL A 605 -1.81 6.83 -33.00
N LEU A 606 -1.44 7.79 -32.20
CA LEU A 606 -0.35 8.74 -32.51
C LEU A 606 1.04 8.11 -32.47
N GLY A 607 1.16 6.88 -31.93
CA GLY A 607 2.44 6.18 -31.80
C GLY A 607 3.32 6.73 -30.68
N LEU A 608 2.73 7.36 -29.66
CA LEU A 608 3.45 7.95 -28.54
C LEU A 608 3.75 6.94 -27.43
N VAL A 609 3.08 5.79 -27.43
CA VAL A 609 3.19 4.73 -26.43
C VAL A 609 4.15 3.65 -26.92
N ASP A 610 5.14 3.27 -26.08
CA ASP A 610 6.12 2.24 -26.39
C ASP A 610 5.68 0.84 -25.95
N ALA A 611 4.88 0.73 -24.88
CA ALA A 611 4.34 -0.54 -24.37
C ALA A 611 3.01 -0.35 -23.65
N ILE A 612 2.22 -1.42 -23.54
CA ILE A 612 0.99 -1.44 -22.74
C ILE A 612 1.15 -2.40 -21.55
N GLU A 613 0.73 -1.95 -20.40
CA GLU A 613 0.88 -2.69 -19.15
C GLU A 613 -0.41 -3.41 -18.76
N MET A 614 -0.26 -4.69 -18.45
CA MET A 614 -1.27 -5.49 -17.77
C MET A 614 -0.95 -5.59 -16.28
N MET A 615 -1.99 -5.54 -15.48
CA MET A 615 -1.88 -5.56 -14.04
C MET A 615 -2.78 -6.63 -13.45
N SER A 616 -2.39 -7.19 -12.31
CA SER A 616 -3.25 -8.00 -11.47
C SER A 616 -3.65 -7.22 -10.23
N PHE A 617 -4.91 -6.84 -10.11
CA PHE A 617 -5.44 -6.13 -8.94
C PHE A 617 -5.60 -7.01 -7.70
N ASN A 618 -5.45 -8.32 -7.83
CA ASN A 618 -5.62 -9.23 -6.71
C ASN A 618 -4.39 -10.11 -6.53
N PRO A 619 -3.49 -9.78 -5.60
CA PRO A 619 -2.27 -10.55 -5.36
C PRO A 619 -2.53 -11.98 -4.86
N ARG A 620 -3.72 -12.28 -4.33
CA ARG A 620 -4.09 -13.62 -3.87
C ARG A 620 -4.65 -14.51 -4.96
N THR A 621 -5.27 -13.89 -5.97
CA THR A 621 -5.84 -14.60 -7.11
C THR A 621 -5.07 -14.28 -8.36
N ALA A 622 -3.82 -13.90 -8.20
CA ALA A 622 -2.93 -13.44 -9.24
C ALA A 622 -3.28 -14.02 -10.61
N GLN A 623 -4.03 -13.26 -11.38
CA GLN A 623 -4.37 -13.57 -12.76
C GLN A 623 -4.26 -12.31 -13.59
N LEU A 624 -3.84 -12.44 -14.82
CA LEU A 624 -3.79 -11.32 -15.73
C LEU A 624 -5.21 -10.97 -16.23
N SER A 625 -5.45 -9.68 -16.42
CA SER A 625 -6.76 -9.19 -16.85
C SER A 625 -7.15 -9.67 -18.26
N ALA A 626 -8.20 -10.46 -18.38
CA ALA A 626 -8.74 -10.86 -19.68
C ALA A 626 -9.27 -9.65 -20.46
N PHE A 627 -9.80 -8.65 -19.79
CA PHE A 627 -10.31 -7.43 -20.42
C PHE A 627 -9.16 -6.56 -20.94
N GLY A 628 -8.08 -6.44 -20.18
CA GLY A 628 -6.87 -5.75 -20.62
C GLY A 628 -6.26 -6.39 -21.86
N LEU A 629 -6.17 -7.71 -21.88
CA LEU A 629 -5.69 -8.45 -23.04
C LEU A 629 -6.59 -8.26 -24.26
N ALA A 630 -7.92 -8.28 -24.09
CA ALA A 630 -8.85 -8.04 -25.20
C ALA A 630 -8.73 -6.63 -25.77
N ASP A 631 -8.50 -5.63 -24.92
CA ASP A 631 -8.23 -4.25 -25.35
C ASP A 631 -6.91 -4.15 -26.13
N TRP A 632 -5.84 -4.76 -25.62
CA TRP A 632 -4.56 -4.83 -26.30
C TRP A 632 -4.65 -5.53 -27.67
N TYR A 633 -5.41 -6.64 -27.78
CA TYR A 633 -5.61 -7.37 -29.04
C TYR A 633 -6.22 -6.48 -30.12
N ARG A 634 -7.12 -5.53 -29.78
CA ARG A 634 -7.70 -4.59 -30.75
C ARG A 634 -6.63 -3.74 -31.41
N TYR A 635 -5.66 -3.22 -30.64
CA TYR A 635 -4.55 -2.44 -31.22
C TYR A 635 -3.65 -3.30 -32.09
N LEU A 636 -3.37 -4.54 -31.71
CA LEU A 636 -2.62 -5.47 -32.58
C LEU A 636 -3.38 -5.78 -33.86
N ASN A 637 -4.69 -6.00 -33.76
CA ASN A 637 -5.56 -6.30 -34.92
C ASN A 637 -5.65 -5.15 -35.92
N ILE A 638 -5.34 -3.96 -35.53
CA ILE A 638 -5.24 -2.81 -36.45
C ILE A 638 -3.80 -2.43 -36.76
N GLY A 639 -2.85 -3.35 -36.46
CA GLY A 639 -1.46 -3.29 -36.91
C GLY A 639 -0.51 -2.40 -36.09
N TYR A 640 -0.88 -2.03 -34.85
CA TYR A 640 0.08 -1.40 -33.95
C TYR A 640 0.97 -2.47 -33.34
N HIS A 641 2.30 -2.26 -33.43
CA HIS A 641 3.27 -3.12 -32.77
C HIS A 641 3.48 -2.59 -31.36
N LEU A 642 2.76 -3.14 -30.41
CA LEU A 642 2.73 -2.67 -29.04
C LEU A 642 3.16 -3.80 -28.10
N PRO A 643 4.40 -3.76 -27.56
CA PRO A 643 4.86 -4.74 -26.60
C PRO A 643 3.98 -4.80 -25.35
N LEU A 644 3.85 -6.02 -24.80
CA LEU A 644 3.10 -6.29 -23.59
C LEU A 644 4.05 -6.30 -22.40
N VAL A 645 3.74 -5.52 -21.37
CA VAL A 645 4.46 -5.48 -20.09
C VAL A 645 3.48 -5.65 -18.93
N ALA A 646 3.96 -5.91 -17.74
CA ALA A 646 3.17 -5.99 -16.51
C ALA A 646 3.93 -5.36 -15.33
N GLY A 647 3.15 -4.71 -14.48
CA GLY A 647 3.56 -4.16 -13.21
C GLY A 647 2.58 -4.54 -12.10
N SER A 648 2.99 -4.37 -10.86
CA SER A 648 2.18 -4.72 -9.69
C SER A 648 1.24 -3.60 -9.26
N ASP A 649 1.53 -2.36 -9.65
CA ASP A 649 0.90 -1.15 -9.12
C ASP A 649 0.83 -1.20 -7.57
N LYS A 650 1.98 -1.57 -6.97
CA LYS A 650 2.09 -1.75 -5.53
C LYS A 650 1.92 -0.43 -4.82
N MET A 651 0.84 -0.31 -4.03
CA MET A 651 0.51 0.87 -3.26
C MET A 651 0.31 0.58 -1.76
N ASP A 652 0.49 -0.66 -1.35
CA ASP A 652 0.34 -1.08 0.06
C ASP A 652 1.12 -2.38 0.34
N ALA A 653 1.18 -2.77 1.59
CA ALA A 653 1.84 -4.00 2.01
C ALA A 653 1.08 -5.28 1.64
N ALA A 654 -0.15 -5.20 1.11
CA ALA A 654 -0.88 -6.36 0.61
C ALA A 654 -0.61 -6.66 -0.86
N ALA A 655 0.05 -5.75 -1.57
CA ALA A 655 0.48 -5.94 -2.95
C ALA A 655 1.91 -6.48 -3.00
N LEU A 656 2.11 -7.57 -3.74
CA LEU A 656 3.43 -8.20 -3.92
C LEU A 656 4.19 -7.47 -5.02
N LEU A 657 5.37 -6.93 -4.73
CA LEU A 657 6.27 -6.38 -5.74
C LEU A 657 6.59 -7.46 -6.78
N GLY A 658 6.35 -7.17 -8.04
CA GLY A 658 6.52 -8.14 -9.11
C GLY A 658 5.56 -9.34 -9.04
N GLY A 659 4.44 -9.22 -8.32
CA GLY A 659 3.39 -10.25 -8.29
C GLY A 659 2.82 -10.54 -9.67
N SER A 660 2.61 -9.49 -10.48
CA SER A 660 2.61 -9.56 -11.94
C SER A 660 3.87 -8.86 -12.45
N ARG A 661 4.57 -9.50 -13.34
CA ARG A 661 5.86 -8.99 -13.84
C ARG A 661 6.09 -9.29 -15.31
N THR A 662 6.97 -8.50 -15.88
CA THR A 662 7.49 -8.70 -17.23
C THR A 662 8.80 -9.46 -17.18
N TYR A 663 9.00 -10.39 -18.09
CA TYR A 663 10.32 -10.89 -18.47
C TYR A 663 10.68 -10.32 -19.84
N VAL A 664 11.88 -9.79 -19.93
CA VAL A 664 12.42 -9.16 -21.14
C VAL A 664 13.71 -9.89 -21.53
N ARG A 665 13.88 -10.23 -22.79
CA ARG A 665 15.11 -10.87 -23.25
C ARG A 665 16.12 -9.85 -23.72
N LEU A 666 17.24 -9.77 -23.03
CA LEU A 666 18.38 -8.92 -23.44
C LEU A 666 19.22 -9.54 -24.57
N GLY A 667 19.21 -10.88 -24.69
CA GLY A 667 20.11 -11.60 -25.56
C GLY A 667 21.56 -11.48 -25.10
N GLU A 668 22.44 -11.03 -25.98
CA GLU A 668 23.88 -10.83 -25.72
C GLU A 668 24.20 -9.42 -25.18
N ARG A 669 23.20 -8.56 -24.98
CA ARG A 669 23.42 -7.21 -24.46
C ARG A 669 23.78 -7.24 -22.99
N ASP A 670 24.67 -6.36 -22.58
CA ASP A 670 24.95 -6.13 -21.16
C ASP A 670 23.69 -5.72 -20.41
N PHE A 671 23.57 -6.15 -19.16
CA PHE A 671 22.46 -5.76 -18.34
C PHE A 671 22.69 -4.35 -17.77
N THR A 672 21.98 -3.39 -18.37
CA THR A 672 21.86 -2.01 -17.92
C THR A 672 20.38 -1.60 -18.03
N TYR A 673 19.99 -0.59 -17.28
CA TYR A 673 18.62 -0.07 -17.35
C TYR A 673 18.27 0.41 -18.78
N ARG A 674 19.23 1.05 -19.47
CA ARG A 674 19.05 1.49 -20.87
C ARG A 674 18.78 0.32 -21.82
N ASN A 675 19.62 -0.73 -21.74
CA ASN A 675 19.44 -1.92 -22.57
C ASN A 675 18.14 -2.66 -22.26
N TRP A 676 17.66 -2.58 -21.01
CA TRP A 676 16.35 -3.09 -20.62
C TRP A 676 15.22 -2.32 -21.34
N MET A 677 15.26 -0.99 -21.34
CA MET A 677 14.25 -0.18 -22.07
C MET A 677 14.23 -0.51 -23.56
N ASP A 678 15.40 -0.62 -24.19
CA ASP A 678 15.52 -0.94 -25.61
C ASP A 678 15.05 -2.36 -25.94
N ALA A 679 15.23 -3.30 -25.00
CA ALA A 679 14.72 -4.65 -25.12
C ALA A 679 13.18 -4.69 -24.97
N VAL A 680 12.59 -3.89 -24.07
CA VAL A 680 11.14 -3.73 -23.99
C VAL A 680 10.58 -3.21 -25.33
N ARG A 681 11.17 -2.17 -25.90
CA ARG A 681 10.76 -1.64 -27.22
C ARG A 681 10.86 -2.66 -28.34
N SER A 682 11.83 -3.58 -28.26
CA SER A 682 11.98 -4.64 -29.27
C SER A 682 10.84 -5.67 -29.23
N GLY A 683 10.13 -5.77 -28.11
CA GLY A 683 8.97 -6.62 -27.93
C GLY A 683 9.25 -8.09 -27.64
N ASP A 684 10.52 -8.51 -27.40
CA ASP A 684 10.81 -9.88 -26.92
C ASP A 684 10.51 -9.97 -25.41
N THR A 685 9.22 -9.91 -25.11
CA THR A 685 8.68 -9.85 -23.74
C THR A 685 7.58 -10.89 -23.54
N PHE A 686 7.42 -11.30 -22.30
CA PHE A 686 6.21 -11.95 -21.81
C PHE A 686 5.88 -11.44 -20.41
N ILE A 687 4.60 -11.55 -20.06
CA ILE A 687 4.09 -11.19 -18.74
C ILE A 687 3.66 -12.45 -17.99
N THR A 688 3.80 -12.45 -16.67
CA THR A 688 3.52 -13.64 -15.87
C THR A 688 3.19 -13.32 -14.41
N VAL A 689 2.44 -14.23 -13.80
CA VAL A 689 2.21 -14.33 -12.34
C VAL A 689 2.77 -15.63 -11.75
N GLY A 690 3.68 -16.30 -12.49
CA GLY A 690 4.35 -17.53 -12.05
C GLY A 690 5.02 -18.32 -13.17
N PRO A 691 4.30 -18.85 -14.16
CA PRO A 691 4.89 -19.62 -15.26
C PRO A 691 5.75 -18.76 -16.19
N LEU A 692 6.94 -19.24 -16.50
CA LEU A 692 7.85 -18.61 -17.45
C LEU A 692 7.62 -19.24 -18.83
N VAL A 693 7.49 -18.42 -19.88
CA VAL A 693 7.11 -18.87 -21.22
C VAL A 693 8.04 -18.36 -22.30
N GLU A 694 8.42 -19.24 -23.20
CA GLU A 694 9.20 -18.93 -24.40
C GLU A 694 8.47 -19.42 -25.63
N MET A 695 8.47 -18.60 -26.69
CA MET A 695 7.85 -18.92 -27.96
C MET A 695 8.74 -18.45 -29.13
N THR A 696 8.74 -19.21 -30.22
CA THR A 696 9.22 -18.74 -31.53
C THR A 696 8.23 -19.14 -32.62
N VAL A 697 8.14 -18.31 -33.65
CA VAL A 697 7.40 -18.60 -34.89
C VAL A 697 8.40 -18.55 -36.04
N GLU A 698 8.64 -19.67 -36.75
CA GLU A 698 9.72 -19.79 -37.75
C GLU A 698 11.08 -19.28 -37.21
N GLY A 699 11.39 -19.60 -35.94
CA GLY A 699 12.57 -19.13 -35.25
C GLY A 699 12.57 -17.65 -34.90
N ARG A 700 11.54 -16.88 -35.24
CA ARG A 700 11.37 -15.47 -34.83
C ARG A 700 10.73 -15.38 -33.46
N ARG A 701 11.28 -14.55 -32.60
CA ARG A 701 10.83 -14.30 -31.24
C ARG A 701 9.73 -13.22 -31.22
N PRO A 702 9.00 -13.04 -30.10
CA PRO A 702 8.06 -11.94 -29.93
C PRO A 702 8.69 -10.59 -30.30
N GLY A 703 7.88 -9.67 -30.86
CA GLY A 703 8.33 -8.42 -31.47
C GLY A 703 8.83 -8.56 -32.91
N GLY A 704 9.24 -9.79 -33.31
CA GLY A 704 9.73 -10.08 -34.65
C GLY A 704 8.63 -10.22 -35.71
N THR A 705 9.04 -10.18 -36.99
CA THR A 705 8.13 -10.33 -38.16
C THR A 705 8.55 -11.51 -39.02
N VAL A 706 7.60 -12.34 -39.40
CA VAL A 706 7.70 -13.40 -40.41
C VAL A 706 7.05 -12.87 -41.68
N SER A 707 7.68 -13.06 -42.83
CA SER A 707 7.12 -12.69 -44.12
C SER A 707 6.79 -13.96 -44.93
N LEU A 708 5.59 -14.07 -45.43
CA LEU A 708 5.09 -15.13 -46.28
C LEU A 708 4.75 -14.61 -47.67
N PRO A 709 4.82 -15.45 -48.69
CA PRO A 709 4.32 -15.11 -50.04
C PRO A 709 2.81 -14.88 -50.03
N ARG A 710 2.26 -14.31 -51.11
CA ARG A 710 0.80 -14.05 -51.23
C ARG A 710 -0.06 -15.32 -51.11
N SER A 711 0.51 -16.49 -51.45
CA SER A 711 -0.17 -17.76 -51.27
C SER A 711 -0.30 -18.24 -49.85
N GLY A 712 0.25 -17.50 -48.88
CA GLY A 712 0.37 -17.96 -47.52
C GLY A 712 1.45 -19.01 -47.34
N GLY A 713 1.38 -19.74 -46.24
CA GLY A 713 2.31 -20.81 -45.90
C GLY A 713 1.95 -21.49 -44.60
N THR A 714 2.68 -22.54 -44.24
CA THR A 714 2.56 -23.19 -42.93
C THR A 714 3.70 -22.71 -42.03
N LEU A 715 3.35 -22.26 -40.84
CA LEU A 715 4.30 -21.78 -39.81
C LEU A 715 4.55 -22.86 -38.76
N THR A 716 5.78 -22.95 -38.34
CA THR A 716 6.19 -23.75 -37.19
C THR A 716 6.28 -22.87 -35.97
N ILE A 717 5.57 -23.24 -34.90
CA ILE A 717 5.55 -22.54 -33.62
C ILE A 717 6.14 -23.46 -32.56
N ASP A 718 7.31 -23.09 -32.03
CA ASP A 718 7.95 -23.81 -30.94
C ASP A 718 7.74 -23.07 -29.63
N TRP A 719 7.49 -23.80 -28.54
CA TRP A 719 7.28 -23.18 -27.23
C TRP A 719 7.72 -24.08 -26.08
N ARG A 720 8.07 -23.46 -24.96
CA ARG A 720 8.26 -24.09 -23.66
C ARG A 720 7.75 -23.24 -22.53
N ILE A 721 7.30 -23.93 -21.47
CA ILE A 721 6.84 -23.32 -20.23
C ILE A 721 7.50 -24.04 -19.06
N GLU A 722 7.96 -23.28 -18.10
CA GLU A 722 8.54 -23.77 -16.85
C GLU A 722 7.97 -22.98 -15.67
N SER A 723 7.67 -23.66 -14.59
CA SER A 723 7.16 -23.03 -13.37
C SER A 723 7.69 -23.71 -12.12
N VAL A 724 7.68 -23.00 -11.00
CA VAL A 724 8.07 -23.59 -9.71
C VAL A 724 6.84 -23.79 -8.82
N SER A 725 5.92 -22.84 -8.81
CA SER A 725 4.82 -22.82 -7.85
C SER A 725 3.42 -22.77 -8.46
N VAL A 726 3.27 -22.29 -9.69
CA VAL A 726 2.00 -22.18 -10.40
C VAL A 726 1.99 -23.19 -11.55
N PRO A 727 1.33 -24.36 -11.41
CA PRO A 727 1.26 -25.34 -12.48
C PRO A 727 0.54 -24.80 -13.70
N PRO A 728 1.16 -24.82 -14.90
CA PRO A 728 0.44 -24.54 -16.12
C PRO A 728 -0.60 -25.64 -16.38
N ALA A 729 -1.84 -25.26 -16.59
CA ALA A 729 -2.92 -26.20 -16.88
C ALA A 729 -3.08 -26.43 -18.40
N ARG A 730 -2.99 -25.36 -19.17
CA ARG A 730 -3.06 -25.40 -20.64
C ARG A 730 -2.36 -24.21 -21.29
N VAL A 731 -1.95 -24.43 -22.52
CA VAL A 731 -1.39 -23.43 -23.43
C VAL A 731 -2.38 -23.18 -24.54
N GLU A 732 -2.64 -21.91 -24.82
CA GLU A 732 -3.54 -21.46 -25.88
C GLU A 732 -2.70 -20.71 -26.92
N LEU A 733 -2.77 -21.15 -28.17
CA LEU A 733 -2.22 -20.44 -29.32
C LEU A 733 -3.24 -19.41 -29.79
N ILE A 734 -2.89 -18.13 -29.67
CA ILE A 734 -3.73 -17.00 -30.02
C ILE A 734 -3.29 -16.46 -31.39
N CYS A 735 -4.25 -16.29 -32.31
CA CYS A 735 -4.07 -15.62 -33.58
C CYS A 735 -5.16 -14.57 -33.76
N ASN A 736 -4.79 -13.31 -33.96
CA ASN A 736 -5.71 -12.18 -34.07
C ASN A 736 -6.78 -12.14 -32.95
N GLY A 737 -6.42 -12.52 -31.72
CA GLY A 737 -7.31 -12.55 -30.56
C GLY A 737 -8.14 -13.84 -30.41
N THR A 738 -8.12 -14.73 -31.38
CA THR A 738 -8.86 -16.01 -31.36
C THR A 738 -7.94 -17.15 -30.91
N VAL A 739 -8.44 -18.03 -30.05
CA VAL A 739 -7.77 -19.30 -29.72
C VAL A 739 -7.92 -20.26 -30.87
N LEU A 740 -6.80 -20.61 -31.49
CA LEU A 740 -6.79 -21.59 -32.60
C LEU A 740 -6.51 -23.01 -32.13
N GLU A 741 -5.63 -23.15 -31.17
CA GLU A 741 -5.21 -24.45 -30.64
C GLU A 741 -5.06 -24.39 -29.11
N GLU A 742 -5.37 -25.49 -28.45
CA GLU A 742 -5.18 -25.67 -27.02
C GLU A 742 -4.40 -26.95 -26.74
N VAL A 743 -3.36 -26.81 -25.89
CA VAL A 743 -2.57 -27.95 -25.44
C VAL A 743 -2.64 -28.07 -23.95
N ARG A 744 -3.04 -29.21 -23.41
CA ARG A 744 -3.04 -29.46 -21.96
C ARG A 744 -1.61 -29.70 -21.47
N CYS A 745 -1.28 -29.11 -20.36
CA CYS A 745 -0.02 -29.33 -19.67
C CYS A 745 -0.20 -30.23 -18.45
N GLY A 746 0.80 -31.04 -18.16
CA GLY A 746 0.89 -31.87 -16.95
C GLY A 746 2.11 -31.52 -16.13
N GLY A 747 1.93 -31.15 -14.87
CA GLY A 747 3.04 -30.79 -13.98
C GLY A 747 3.53 -29.35 -14.11
N LEU A 748 4.80 -29.11 -13.76
CA LEU A 748 5.39 -27.77 -13.66
C LEU A 748 6.15 -27.34 -14.93
N SER A 749 6.28 -28.20 -15.92
CA SER A 749 6.94 -27.90 -17.19
C SER A 749 6.19 -28.54 -18.38
N CYS A 750 6.20 -27.84 -19.49
CA CYS A 750 5.50 -28.24 -20.70
C CYS A 750 6.19 -27.61 -21.91
N LYS A 751 6.35 -28.37 -23.00
CA LYS A 751 6.93 -27.88 -24.27
C LYS A 751 6.24 -28.53 -25.44
N GLY A 752 6.27 -27.90 -26.57
CA GLY A 752 5.69 -28.48 -27.79
C GLY A 752 6.02 -27.68 -29.02
N GLN A 753 5.54 -28.23 -30.14
CA GLN A 753 5.62 -27.63 -31.45
C GLN A 753 4.24 -27.73 -32.09
N LEU A 754 3.80 -26.65 -32.73
CA LEU A 754 2.53 -26.60 -33.50
C LEU A 754 2.82 -26.18 -34.93
N SER A 755 2.00 -26.66 -35.85
CA SER A 755 2.03 -26.26 -37.26
C SER A 755 0.73 -25.57 -37.63
N LEU A 756 0.81 -24.33 -38.12
CA LEU A 756 -0.35 -23.49 -38.39
C LEU A 756 -0.34 -23.00 -39.84
N PRO A 757 -1.37 -23.34 -40.67
CA PRO A 757 -1.52 -22.77 -41.99
C PRO A 757 -2.01 -21.32 -41.90
N ILE A 758 -1.33 -20.40 -42.59
CA ILE A 758 -1.62 -18.96 -42.60
C ILE A 758 -1.78 -18.47 -44.03
N ASN A 759 -2.92 -17.86 -44.32
CA ASN A 759 -3.28 -17.32 -45.65
C ASN A 759 -3.43 -15.79 -45.61
N GLU A 760 -3.53 -15.18 -44.44
CA GLU A 760 -3.71 -13.74 -44.23
C GLU A 760 -2.73 -13.22 -43.20
N SER A 761 -2.40 -11.93 -43.27
CA SER A 761 -1.55 -11.29 -42.30
C SER A 761 -2.19 -11.32 -40.92
N CYS A 762 -1.42 -11.72 -39.93
CA CYS A 762 -1.88 -11.90 -38.54
C CYS A 762 -0.76 -11.65 -37.53
N TRP A 763 -1.14 -11.64 -36.27
CA TRP A 763 -0.20 -11.77 -35.19
C TRP A 763 -0.47 -13.05 -34.38
N ILE A 764 0.58 -13.61 -33.80
CA ILE A 764 0.54 -14.87 -33.05
C ILE A 764 1.16 -14.67 -31.68
N ALA A 765 0.51 -15.16 -30.63
CA ALA A 765 0.99 -15.15 -29.27
C ALA A 765 0.60 -16.42 -28.52
N LEU A 766 1.26 -16.70 -27.40
CA LEU A 766 0.86 -17.76 -26.47
C LEU A 766 0.26 -17.18 -25.21
N ARG A 767 -0.83 -17.78 -24.77
CA ARG A 767 -1.47 -17.52 -23.48
C ARG A 767 -1.46 -18.80 -22.65
N VAL A 768 -0.99 -18.69 -21.40
CA VAL A 768 -0.92 -19.82 -20.48
C VAL A 768 -2.01 -19.69 -19.43
N ARG A 769 -2.84 -20.71 -19.29
CA ARG A 769 -3.76 -20.86 -18.17
C ARG A 769 -3.06 -21.66 -17.09
N GLY A 770 -3.16 -21.21 -15.85
CA GLY A 770 -2.53 -21.85 -14.69
C GLY A 770 -3.53 -22.14 -13.59
N SER A 771 -3.19 -23.10 -12.74
CA SER A 771 -3.95 -23.38 -11.53
C SER A 771 -3.44 -22.54 -10.40
N VAL A 772 -4.10 -21.41 -10.16
CA VAL A 772 -3.84 -20.53 -9.01
C VAL A 772 -4.92 -20.77 -7.97
N ALA A 773 -4.53 -21.10 -6.74
CA ALA A 773 -5.46 -21.37 -5.63
C ALA A 773 -6.52 -22.44 -5.98
N GLY A 774 -6.18 -23.45 -6.78
CA GLY A 774 -7.07 -24.53 -7.18
C GLY A 774 -8.04 -24.21 -8.32
N ARG A 775 -7.89 -23.05 -8.98
CA ARG A 775 -8.68 -22.65 -10.16
C ARG A 775 -7.84 -22.82 -11.42
N GLU A 776 -8.26 -23.69 -12.32
CA GLU A 776 -7.51 -24.05 -13.54
C GLU A 776 -7.67 -23.06 -14.69
N ALA A 777 -8.51 -22.03 -14.54
CA ALA A 777 -8.93 -21.19 -15.66
C ALA A 777 -8.21 -19.83 -15.71
N ASP A 778 -7.40 -19.49 -14.74
CA ASP A 778 -6.79 -18.16 -14.61
C ASP A 778 -5.67 -17.96 -15.65
N ILE A 779 -5.60 -16.75 -16.21
CA ILE A 779 -4.51 -16.39 -17.14
C ILE A 779 -3.25 -16.15 -16.29
N ALA A 780 -2.27 -17.04 -16.43
CA ALA A 780 -1.06 -17.02 -15.63
C ALA A 780 0.16 -16.42 -16.37
N ALA A 781 0.18 -16.48 -17.70
CA ALA A 781 1.21 -15.84 -18.51
C ALA A 781 0.72 -15.54 -19.92
N HIS A 782 1.38 -14.59 -20.58
CA HIS A 782 1.12 -14.22 -21.97
C HIS A 782 2.37 -13.66 -22.63
N THR A 783 2.71 -14.09 -23.86
CA THR A 783 3.82 -13.52 -24.64
C THR A 783 3.37 -12.25 -25.36
N SER A 784 4.29 -11.35 -25.67
CA SER A 784 4.08 -10.40 -26.76
C SER A 784 3.92 -11.16 -28.09
N ALA A 785 3.50 -10.45 -29.14
CA ALA A 785 3.14 -11.04 -30.41
C ALA A 785 4.34 -11.21 -31.36
N VAL A 786 4.31 -12.25 -32.18
CA VAL A 786 5.05 -12.33 -33.45
C VAL A 786 4.13 -11.94 -34.59
N TYR A 787 4.57 -11.05 -35.44
CA TYR A 787 3.79 -10.53 -36.56
C TYR A 787 4.04 -11.34 -37.81
N VAL A 788 3.01 -11.68 -38.56
CA VAL A 788 3.08 -12.42 -39.82
C VAL A 788 2.50 -11.57 -40.94
N LYS A 789 3.31 -11.27 -41.95
CA LYS A 789 2.88 -10.51 -43.14
C LYS A 789 2.81 -11.44 -44.34
N VAL A 790 1.62 -11.58 -44.91
CA VAL A 790 1.36 -12.37 -46.13
C VAL A 790 1.28 -11.45 -47.35
N GLY A 791 2.17 -11.64 -48.30
CA GLY A 791 2.25 -10.80 -49.48
C GLY A 791 2.53 -9.31 -49.19
N GLY A 792 3.09 -9.01 -48.03
CA GLY A 792 3.34 -7.63 -47.57
C GLY A 792 2.10 -6.84 -47.09
N MET A 793 0.94 -7.50 -47.02
CA MET A 793 -0.30 -6.87 -46.59
C MET A 793 -0.25 -6.53 -45.11
N PRO A 794 -0.86 -5.38 -44.70
CA PRO A 794 -0.93 -5.02 -43.26
C PRO A 794 -1.89 -5.96 -42.50
N ILE A 795 -1.69 -6.05 -41.18
CA ILE A 795 -2.68 -6.61 -40.27
C ILE A 795 -3.72 -5.52 -40.03
N PHE A 796 -4.98 -5.76 -40.37
CA PHE A 796 -6.01 -4.75 -40.17
C PHE A 796 -7.42 -5.35 -40.09
N ALA A 797 -8.04 -5.20 -38.91
CA ALA A 797 -9.43 -5.58 -38.67
C ALA A 797 -10.31 -4.32 -38.59
N THR A 798 -11.19 -4.15 -39.57
CA THR A 798 -12.08 -2.99 -39.69
C THR A 798 -12.92 -2.77 -38.44
N ALA A 799 -13.48 -3.83 -37.84
CA ALA A 799 -14.33 -3.73 -36.66
C ALA A 799 -13.58 -3.16 -35.45
N ASP A 800 -12.33 -3.60 -35.24
CA ASP A 800 -11.50 -3.10 -34.16
C ASP A 800 -11.06 -1.65 -34.40
N ALA A 801 -10.74 -1.28 -35.64
CA ALA A 801 -10.42 0.10 -36.02
C ALA A 801 -11.60 1.04 -35.76
N VAL A 802 -12.82 0.64 -36.16
CA VAL A 802 -14.06 1.39 -35.90
C VAL A 802 -14.29 1.51 -34.38
N SER A 803 -14.04 0.44 -33.62
CA SER A 803 -14.17 0.48 -32.15
C SER A 803 -13.20 1.49 -31.49
N VAL A 804 -11.94 1.52 -31.93
CA VAL A 804 -10.94 2.49 -31.43
C VAL A 804 -11.29 3.91 -31.87
N LEU A 805 -11.75 4.07 -33.12
CA LEU A 805 -12.22 5.36 -33.64
C LEU A 805 -13.38 5.91 -32.80
N ALA A 806 -14.37 5.07 -32.51
CA ALA A 806 -15.51 5.43 -31.67
C ALA A 806 -15.11 5.85 -30.22
N GLN A 807 -14.03 5.29 -29.67
CA GLN A 807 -13.48 5.74 -28.39
C GLN A 807 -12.95 7.18 -28.50
N ILE A 808 -12.21 7.47 -29.56
CA ILE A 808 -11.67 8.83 -29.79
C ILE A 808 -12.81 9.83 -30.02
N GLU A 809 -13.80 9.46 -30.82
CA GLU A 809 -15.00 10.28 -31.08
C GLU A 809 -15.79 10.56 -29.78
N GLY A 810 -15.95 9.52 -28.92
CA GLY A 810 -16.56 9.66 -27.61
C GLY A 810 -15.80 10.62 -26.71
N SER A 811 -14.47 10.61 -26.79
CA SER A 811 -13.61 11.55 -26.06
C SER A 811 -13.76 12.99 -26.55
N ILE A 812 -13.81 13.19 -27.87
CA ILE A 812 -14.07 14.52 -28.46
C ILE A 812 -15.46 15.03 -28.04
N ALA A 813 -16.47 14.18 -28.15
CA ALA A 813 -17.83 14.54 -27.74
C ALA A 813 -17.95 14.89 -26.27
N TYR A 814 -17.24 14.15 -25.42
CA TYR A 814 -17.17 14.46 -23.98
C TYR A 814 -16.50 15.81 -23.72
N MET A 815 -15.39 16.12 -24.39
CA MET A 815 -14.68 17.38 -24.29
C MET A 815 -15.55 18.56 -24.73
N ASP A 816 -16.34 18.37 -25.78
CA ASP A 816 -17.18 19.42 -26.34
C ASP A 816 -18.44 19.69 -25.51
N THR A 817 -18.94 18.71 -24.76
CA THR A 817 -20.27 18.76 -24.12
C THR A 817 -20.25 18.76 -22.59
N LEU A 818 -19.54 17.82 -21.99
CA LEU A 818 -19.63 17.52 -20.55
C LEU A 818 -18.38 17.96 -19.75
N ALA A 819 -17.22 17.96 -20.39
CA ALA A 819 -16.00 18.30 -19.68
C ALA A 819 -16.02 19.76 -19.23
N PRO A 820 -15.61 20.08 -18.01
CA PRO A 820 -15.41 21.45 -17.57
C PRO A 820 -14.40 22.13 -18.49
N LYS A 821 -14.71 23.33 -18.97
CA LYS A 821 -13.82 24.06 -19.85
C LYS A 821 -12.70 24.71 -19.05
N SER A 822 -11.46 24.27 -19.30
CA SER A 822 -10.26 24.97 -18.89
C SER A 822 -10.08 26.26 -19.70
N ASP A 823 -8.92 26.92 -19.63
CA ASP A 823 -8.64 27.99 -20.58
C ASP A 823 -8.67 27.45 -22.02
N GLU A 824 -9.06 28.33 -22.93
CA GLU A 824 -9.34 27.98 -24.33
C GLU A 824 -8.12 27.40 -25.06
N ALA A 825 -6.91 27.86 -24.74
CA ALA A 825 -5.69 27.43 -25.42
C ALA A 825 -5.35 25.97 -25.06
N ARG A 826 -5.54 25.57 -23.82
CA ARG A 826 -5.25 24.22 -23.32
C ARG A 826 -6.31 23.22 -23.77
N HIS A 827 -7.57 23.62 -23.71
CA HIS A 827 -8.66 22.83 -24.26
C HIS A 827 -8.45 22.55 -25.76
N SER A 828 -8.04 23.57 -26.51
CA SER A 828 -7.75 23.46 -27.95
C SER A 828 -6.58 22.51 -28.24
N ARG A 829 -5.51 22.51 -27.41
CA ARG A 829 -4.40 21.55 -27.58
C ARG A 829 -4.83 20.10 -27.39
N LEU A 830 -5.57 19.82 -26.32
CA LEU A 830 -6.08 18.47 -26.10
C LEU A 830 -7.00 18.03 -27.25
N ARG A 831 -7.89 18.91 -27.65
CA ARG A 831 -8.80 18.64 -28.75
C ARG A 831 -8.04 18.37 -30.07
N ALA A 832 -6.99 19.13 -30.33
CA ALA A 832 -6.16 18.93 -31.51
C ALA A 832 -5.42 17.57 -31.52
N ALA A 833 -4.97 17.08 -30.35
CA ALA A 833 -4.38 15.74 -30.24
C ALA A 833 -5.41 14.65 -30.56
N LEU A 834 -6.62 14.77 -30.02
CA LEU A 834 -7.72 13.84 -30.30
C LEU A 834 -8.14 13.86 -31.78
N GLU A 835 -8.23 15.05 -32.36
CA GLU A 835 -8.57 15.22 -33.80
C GLU A 835 -7.46 14.65 -34.70
N LEU A 836 -6.20 14.84 -34.37
CA LEU A 836 -5.09 14.27 -35.15
C LEU A 836 -5.10 12.75 -35.12
N ALA A 837 -5.36 12.17 -33.95
CA ALA A 837 -5.49 10.72 -33.80
C ALA A 837 -6.69 10.18 -34.58
N HIS A 838 -7.83 10.85 -34.46
CA HIS A 838 -9.03 10.55 -35.23
C HIS A 838 -8.74 10.57 -36.74
N HIS A 839 -8.15 11.66 -37.23
CA HIS A 839 -7.83 11.84 -38.66
C HIS A 839 -6.90 10.71 -39.16
N ARG A 840 -5.83 10.37 -38.40
CA ARG A 840 -4.90 9.29 -38.77
C ARG A 840 -5.58 7.94 -38.88
N LEU A 841 -6.40 7.55 -37.94
CA LEU A 841 -7.08 6.26 -37.94
C LEU A 841 -8.19 6.22 -38.99
N HIS A 842 -8.94 7.30 -39.12
CA HIS A 842 -10.00 7.46 -40.13
C HIS A 842 -9.44 7.38 -41.57
N HIS A 843 -8.35 8.12 -41.86
CA HIS A 843 -7.67 8.08 -43.14
C HIS A 843 -7.20 6.67 -43.50
N ARG A 844 -6.63 5.96 -42.53
CA ARG A 844 -6.18 4.58 -42.70
C ARG A 844 -7.33 3.60 -43.03
N LEU A 845 -8.52 3.81 -42.42
CA LEU A 845 -9.73 3.07 -42.79
C LEU A 845 -10.07 3.26 -44.26
N HIS A 846 -10.04 4.49 -44.76
CA HIS A 846 -10.30 4.79 -46.16
C HIS A 846 -9.22 4.22 -47.11
N GLU A 847 -7.93 4.37 -46.79
CA GLU A 847 -6.85 3.80 -47.59
C GLU A 847 -6.96 2.28 -47.79
N LEU A 848 -7.48 1.58 -46.78
CA LEU A 848 -7.70 0.15 -46.81
C LEU A 848 -9.09 -0.25 -47.35
N GLY A 849 -9.86 0.71 -47.84
CA GLY A 849 -11.18 0.47 -48.45
C GLY A 849 -12.23 -0.03 -47.45
N ALA A 850 -12.05 0.27 -46.16
CA ALA A 850 -12.96 -0.19 -45.10
C ALA A 850 -14.22 0.70 -45.07
N SER A 851 -15.39 0.09 -45.22
CA SER A 851 -16.68 0.77 -45.08
C SER A 851 -17.02 0.95 -43.58
N HIS A 852 -17.32 2.16 -43.14
CA HIS A 852 -17.75 2.46 -41.80
C HIS A 852 -18.75 3.61 -41.76
N HIS A 853 -19.42 3.80 -40.62
CA HIS A 853 -20.36 4.90 -40.41
C HIS A 853 -19.58 6.17 -40.06
N HIS A 854 -19.91 7.28 -40.70
CA HIS A 854 -19.35 8.58 -40.37
C HIS A 854 -20.18 9.25 -39.29
N ALA A 855 -19.60 9.48 -38.11
CA ALA A 855 -20.23 10.28 -37.07
C ALA A 855 -20.27 11.77 -37.46
N PRO A 856 -21.14 12.59 -36.86
CA PRO A 856 -21.25 14.02 -37.19
C PRO A 856 -19.92 14.81 -37.06
N VAL A 857 -18.99 14.33 -36.25
CA VAL A 857 -17.62 14.88 -36.13
C VAL A 857 -16.85 14.81 -37.44
N HIS A 858 -17.19 13.87 -38.36
CA HIS A 858 -16.55 13.71 -39.64
C HIS A 858 -17.02 14.74 -40.70
N SER A 859 -18.19 15.36 -40.52
CA SER A 859 -18.75 16.29 -41.49
C SER A 859 -17.91 17.52 -41.73
N VAL A 860 -17.11 17.91 -40.78
CA VAL A 860 -16.19 19.07 -40.86
C VAL A 860 -14.97 18.78 -41.74
N HIS A 861 -14.62 17.51 -41.96
CA HIS A 861 -13.45 17.11 -42.76
C HIS A 861 -13.80 16.82 -44.24
N VAL A 862 -14.98 16.34 -44.49
CA VAL A 862 -15.46 16.02 -45.89
C VAL A 862 -15.61 17.27 -46.73
N GLU A 863 -15.95 18.43 -46.12
CA GLU A 863 -16.06 19.72 -46.85
C GLU A 863 -14.70 20.36 -47.21
N ARG A 864 -13.56 19.85 -46.72
CA ARG A 864 -12.23 20.34 -47.03
C ARG A 864 -11.47 19.51 -48.08
N GLU A 865 -11.97 18.34 -48.46
CA GLU A 865 -11.35 17.47 -49.46
C GLU A 865 -12.01 17.60 -50.87
N HIS A 866 -12.94 18.53 -51.04
CA HIS A 866 -13.52 18.97 -52.35
C HIS A 866 -13.14 20.46 -52.58
#